data_86f458df038381a79f66ba9fb80a1a66
#
_entry.id   86f458df038381a79f66ba9fb80a1a66
#
_cell.length_a   1.000
_cell.length_b   1.000
_cell.length_c   1.000
_cell.angle_alpha   90.00
_cell.angle_beta   90.00
_cell.angle_gamma   90.00
#
_symmetry.space_group_name_H-M   'P 1'
#
loop_
_entity.id
_entity.type
_entity.pdbx_description
1 polymer ?
#
loop_
_entity_poly.entity_id
_entity_poly.type
_entity_poly.pdbx_seq_one_letter_code
_entity_poly.pdbx_strand_id
1 'polypeptide(L)'
;NGEHYPFSRQEEVLDHICEHGVWPERINAPTGSGKSSVVDIHLFANALAAVGAAPRVPRRLCVTVGRRALVDSQATRADKILDRMEKALTNESGEPDILRRVAEALQSFQTRNDKEGNDPFEVGHIRGELSNRTLPVTDISACAIIAATPDMYGSRARFRGYGSTKAARPRETALLTMDTVMVLDEAHMNRQLLHTTQRIAELQKREANLGVPTLQVVETTATPSTEDSEATTLGVDIEALDSPNDKELRKRVYSHKELMLHPIDKWDGKPGNSPTVNAAVDAIKKFLAHREAGAGSNEAHTIGCIVNHVRTAIAIKEALIKNKVLEKAEEVQLLVGRMRPYDLENLQNKHRKLFTTEGDKSVKVVVATQTLEVGIDVDFADLVTELAPASSLAQRFGRVNRLGRRKDSKVVVIEPASGDLVKKDAPPYKAVDLSNAYAWLEVLNGAENPSVNPAAMVKNPPVQSSPERLLYQRPEWPDLLEFSRTDENPYDEPDLDLWLHDSLDAETAMGGVIVRDNLPSNTSAAMEILKTSYFAPSDRETFPANLKILQEILDYQDEHGVKPRKFLYRQGEISLWQDADHGDENNQSLAPGDVLILDTGSIPFTNQGIAVTQRELPSKKEELKAVPFLNGTLYVYEKCADREEDFREYLGLSPEEVAELLDTQSAKGEKRIASELTTAAEDGQE
;
A
#
# COMPACT_ATOMS: atom_id res chain seq x y z
N ASN A 1 19.85 21.91 -1.12
CA ASN A 1 20.35 20.87 -0.25
C ASN A 1 20.69 21.48 1.11
N GLY A 2 19.74 21.44 2.06
CA GLY A 2 20.01 21.82 3.43
C GLY A 2 20.92 20.79 4.11
N GLU A 3 21.72 21.20 5.07
CA GLU A 3 22.42 20.31 5.96
C GLU A 3 21.39 19.57 6.82
N HIS A 4 20.96 18.41 6.36
CA HIS A 4 20.11 17.49 7.11
C HIS A 4 20.99 16.44 7.77
N TYR A 5 21.24 16.61 9.05
CA TYR A 5 21.92 15.61 9.87
C TYR A 5 20.92 14.49 10.23
N PRO A 6 21.41 13.26 10.42
CA PRO A 6 20.61 12.19 10.96
C PRO A 6 20.09 12.56 12.36
N PHE A 7 18.92 12.07 12.73
CA PHE A 7 18.44 12.19 14.10
C PHE A 7 19.28 11.29 15.01
N SER A 8 19.49 11.70 16.26
CA SER A 8 20.33 10.98 17.24
C SER A 8 19.99 9.49 17.30
N ARG A 9 18.71 9.12 17.27
CA ARG A 9 18.29 7.72 17.22
C ARG A 9 18.79 6.96 15.99
N GLN A 10 18.90 7.62 14.85
CA GLN A 10 19.40 6.96 13.62
C GLN A 10 20.89 6.67 13.74
N GLU A 11 21.61 7.55 14.40
CA GLU A 11 23.03 7.35 14.77
C GLU A 11 23.15 6.20 15.78
N GLU A 12 22.34 6.18 16.83
CA GLU A 12 22.30 5.10 17.83
C GLU A 12 22.05 3.72 17.23
N VAL A 13 21.13 3.61 16.26
CA VAL A 13 20.87 2.35 15.55
C VAL A 13 22.09 1.93 14.74
N LEU A 14 22.75 2.86 14.04
CA LEU A 14 23.97 2.56 13.29
C LEU A 14 25.10 2.15 14.22
N ASP A 15 25.31 2.86 15.31
CA ASP A 15 26.33 2.57 16.31
C ASP A 15 26.14 1.18 16.92
N HIS A 16 24.90 0.86 17.32
CA HIS A 16 24.55 -0.47 17.83
C HIS A 16 24.91 -1.58 16.82
N ILE A 17 24.59 -1.38 15.54
CA ILE A 17 24.91 -2.36 14.49
C ILE A 17 26.42 -2.48 14.31
N CYS A 18 27.15 -1.36 14.34
CA CYS A 18 28.60 -1.34 14.20
C CYS A 18 29.34 -1.95 15.40
N GLU A 19 28.77 -1.85 16.59
CA GLU A 19 29.35 -2.44 17.80
C GLU A 19 29.09 -3.94 17.91
N HIS A 20 27.86 -4.37 17.58
CA HIS A 20 27.40 -5.74 17.87
C HIS A 20 27.34 -6.65 16.62
N GLY A 21 27.38 -6.11 15.41
CA GLY A 21 27.21 -6.87 14.16
C GLY A 21 25.76 -7.37 13.94
N VAL A 22 24.81 -6.90 14.73
CA VAL A 22 23.40 -7.28 14.67
C VAL A 22 22.49 -6.06 14.76
N TRP A 23 21.37 -6.14 14.12
CA TRP A 23 20.31 -5.13 14.25
C TRP A 23 19.57 -5.26 15.59
N PRO A 24 19.04 -4.16 16.16
CA PRO A 24 18.13 -4.26 17.29
C PRO A 24 16.86 -5.00 16.87
N GLU A 25 16.29 -5.80 17.76
CA GLU A 25 15.08 -6.57 17.46
C GLU A 25 13.85 -5.68 17.29
N ARG A 26 13.86 -4.50 17.92
CA ARG A 26 12.75 -3.54 17.86
C ARG A 26 13.25 -2.10 17.71
N ILE A 27 12.59 -1.36 16.82
CA ILE A 27 12.79 0.07 16.64
C ILE A 27 11.47 0.80 16.91
N ASN A 28 11.38 1.46 18.07
CA ASN A 28 10.23 2.28 18.43
C ASN A 28 10.42 3.70 17.93
N ALA A 29 9.57 4.11 16.98
CA ALA A 29 9.72 5.40 16.35
C ALA A 29 8.36 6.02 16.01
N PRO A 30 7.99 7.18 16.57
CA PRO A 30 6.75 7.86 16.25
C PRO A 30 6.60 8.13 14.76
N THR A 31 5.37 8.35 14.32
CA THR A 31 5.10 8.73 12.93
C THR A 31 5.85 10.03 12.60
N GLY A 32 6.56 10.04 11.46
CA GLY A 32 7.36 11.21 11.03
C GLY A 32 8.77 11.29 11.61
N SER A 33 9.22 10.32 12.42
CA SER A 33 10.58 10.26 12.97
C SER A 33 11.64 9.65 12.04
N GLY A 34 11.30 9.39 10.78
CA GLY A 34 12.25 8.89 9.79
C GLY A 34 12.51 7.39 9.84
N LYS A 35 11.49 6.55 10.12
CA LYS A 35 11.59 5.07 10.08
C LYS A 35 12.24 4.54 8.80
N SER A 36 11.96 5.15 7.65
CA SER A 36 12.52 4.75 6.34
C SER A 36 14.04 4.90 6.20
N SER A 37 14.75 5.50 7.18
CA SER A 37 16.21 5.58 7.19
C SER A 37 16.91 4.23 7.39
N VAL A 38 16.18 3.16 7.66
CA VAL A 38 16.73 1.80 7.75
C VAL A 38 17.53 1.43 6.49
N VAL A 39 17.13 1.94 5.31
CA VAL A 39 17.86 1.75 4.05
C VAL A 39 19.23 2.41 4.11
N ASP A 40 19.28 3.68 4.53
CA ASP A 40 20.53 4.45 4.64
C ASP A 40 21.46 3.80 5.67
N ILE A 41 20.92 3.45 6.85
CA ILE A 41 21.67 2.78 7.93
C ILE A 41 22.27 1.47 7.43
N HIS A 42 21.50 0.67 6.70
CA HIS A 42 21.95 -0.60 6.17
C HIS A 42 23.13 -0.47 5.18
N LEU A 43 23.03 0.48 4.25
CA LEU A 43 24.09 0.74 3.27
C LEU A 43 25.37 1.24 3.96
N PHE A 44 25.24 2.13 4.95
CA PHE A 44 26.39 2.62 5.73
C PHE A 44 27.03 1.51 6.57
N ALA A 45 26.26 0.70 7.27
CA ALA A 45 26.77 -0.42 8.07
C ALA A 45 27.53 -1.43 7.20
N ASN A 46 26.99 -1.77 6.02
CA ASN A 46 27.67 -2.64 5.08
C ASN A 46 28.96 -2.00 4.50
N ALA A 47 28.94 -0.71 4.18
CA ALA A 47 30.14 -0.02 3.70
C ALA A 47 31.25 0.01 4.78
N LEU A 48 30.90 0.24 6.04
CA LEU A 48 31.86 0.18 7.16
C LEU A 48 32.41 -1.23 7.37
N ALA A 49 31.54 -2.25 7.25
CA ALA A 49 31.98 -3.65 7.31
C ALA A 49 32.90 -4.03 6.14
N ALA A 50 32.63 -3.53 4.93
CA ALA A 50 33.47 -3.76 3.75
C ALA A 50 34.90 -3.22 3.90
N VAL A 51 35.07 -2.09 4.56
CA VAL A 51 36.38 -1.50 4.83
C VAL A 51 37.02 -1.98 6.15
N GLY A 52 36.38 -2.92 6.86
CA GLY A 52 36.88 -3.49 8.12
C GLY A 52 36.73 -2.56 9.33
N ALA A 53 35.91 -1.51 9.23
CA ALA A 53 35.65 -0.55 10.32
C ALA A 53 34.52 -0.99 11.25
N ALA A 54 33.75 -2.00 10.86
CA ALA A 54 32.65 -2.60 11.65
C ALA A 54 32.58 -4.12 11.44
N PRO A 55 31.92 -4.87 12.34
CA PRO A 55 31.62 -6.28 12.15
C PRO A 55 30.80 -6.51 10.87
N ARG A 56 30.91 -7.73 10.32
CA ARG A 56 30.10 -8.13 9.18
C ARG A 56 28.61 -8.22 9.57
N VAL A 57 27.79 -7.56 8.78
CA VAL A 57 26.32 -7.58 8.88
C VAL A 57 25.71 -8.25 7.66
N PRO A 58 24.45 -8.71 7.71
CA PRO A 58 23.79 -9.24 6.53
C PRO A 58 23.79 -8.21 5.38
N ARG A 59 24.06 -8.68 4.16
CA ARG A 59 24.18 -7.81 2.98
C ARG A 59 22.84 -7.39 2.39
N ARG A 60 21.77 -8.16 2.65
CA ARG A 60 20.43 -7.87 2.12
C ARG A 60 19.55 -7.28 3.19
N LEU A 61 18.82 -6.23 2.82
CA LEU A 61 17.75 -5.65 3.62
C LEU A 61 16.41 -5.87 2.91
N CYS A 62 15.49 -6.58 3.54
CA CYS A 62 14.13 -6.71 3.06
C CYS A 62 13.18 -5.85 3.91
N VAL A 63 12.67 -4.76 3.35
CA VAL A 63 11.69 -3.89 4.00
C VAL A 63 10.28 -4.39 3.64
N THR A 64 9.61 -4.96 4.62
CA THR A 64 8.27 -5.54 4.46
C THR A 64 7.23 -4.56 4.96
N VAL A 65 6.34 -4.13 4.07
CA VAL A 65 5.34 -3.09 4.31
C VAL A 65 3.95 -3.53 3.87
N GLY A 66 2.94 -3.26 4.68
CA GLY A 66 1.58 -3.79 4.51
C GLY A 66 0.80 -3.33 3.27
N ARG A 67 1.37 -2.46 2.41
CA ARG A 67 0.67 -1.92 1.23
C ARG A 67 1.58 -1.81 0.02
N ARG A 68 1.05 -2.15 -1.17
CA ARG A 68 1.77 -2.09 -2.45
C ARG A 68 2.39 -0.73 -2.74
N ALA A 69 1.65 0.36 -2.54
CA ALA A 69 2.15 1.73 -2.74
C ALA A 69 3.36 2.07 -1.86
N LEU A 70 3.48 1.45 -0.68
CA LEU A 70 4.67 1.59 0.17
C LEU A 70 5.86 0.82 -0.37
N VAL A 71 5.64 -0.38 -0.92
CA VAL A 71 6.70 -1.15 -1.59
C VAL A 71 7.33 -0.29 -2.69
N ASP A 72 6.50 0.33 -3.53
CA ASP A 72 6.97 1.23 -4.59
C ASP A 72 7.72 2.45 -4.05
N SER A 73 7.22 3.03 -2.98
CA SER A 73 7.89 4.17 -2.33
C SER A 73 9.26 3.79 -1.78
N GLN A 74 9.40 2.61 -1.16
CA GLN A 74 10.69 2.13 -0.66
C GLN A 74 11.66 1.78 -1.79
N ALA A 75 11.19 1.12 -2.84
CA ALA A 75 11.98 0.83 -4.03
C ALA A 75 12.46 2.13 -4.71
N THR A 76 11.55 3.07 -4.97
CA THR A 76 11.88 4.39 -5.55
C THR A 76 12.89 5.16 -4.69
N ARG A 77 12.82 5.04 -3.35
CA ARG A 77 13.84 5.64 -2.47
C ARG A 77 15.19 5.00 -2.69
N ALA A 78 15.25 3.67 -2.74
CA ALA A 78 16.48 2.94 -2.98
C ALA A 78 17.08 3.29 -4.36
N ASP A 79 16.26 3.34 -5.41
CA ASP A 79 16.68 3.73 -6.76
C ASP A 79 17.28 5.14 -6.79
N LYS A 80 16.70 6.10 -6.07
CA LYS A 80 17.26 7.46 -5.96
C LYS A 80 18.61 7.50 -5.26
N ILE A 81 18.83 6.64 -4.26
CA ILE A 81 20.15 6.54 -3.59
C ILE A 81 21.14 5.92 -4.54
N LEU A 82 20.75 4.88 -5.27
CA LEU A 82 21.56 4.22 -6.28
C LEU A 82 22.01 5.20 -7.37
N ASP A 83 21.08 5.91 -8.01
CA ASP A 83 21.37 6.94 -9.02
C ASP A 83 22.36 8.00 -8.53
N ARG A 84 22.25 8.45 -7.28
CA ARG A 84 23.20 9.39 -6.68
C ARG A 84 24.58 8.77 -6.45
N MET A 85 24.67 7.51 -6.05
CA MET A 85 25.93 6.80 -5.88
C MET A 85 26.64 6.58 -7.22
N GLU A 86 25.90 6.23 -8.28
CA GLU A 86 26.43 6.09 -9.63
C GLU A 86 27.00 7.42 -10.15
N LYS A 87 26.26 8.52 -9.97
CA LYS A 87 26.74 9.87 -10.30
C LYS A 87 28.00 10.25 -9.50
N ALA A 88 28.07 9.84 -8.24
CA ALA A 88 29.27 10.08 -7.42
C ALA A 88 30.48 9.27 -7.91
N LEU A 89 30.29 8.05 -8.44
CA LEU A 89 31.34 7.23 -9.03
C LEU A 89 31.89 7.82 -10.34
N THR A 90 31.03 8.41 -11.15
CA THR A 90 31.41 9.03 -12.44
C THR A 90 31.96 10.45 -12.32
N ASN A 91 31.99 11.04 -11.13
CA ASN A 91 32.38 12.43 -10.84
C ASN A 91 31.56 13.49 -11.60
N GLU A 92 30.37 13.15 -12.09
CA GLU A 92 29.60 14.01 -12.98
C GLU A 92 28.84 15.16 -12.32
N SER A 93 28.69 15.19 -10.98
CA SER A 93 27.65 16.06 -10.45
C SER A 93 27.88 16.80 -9.15
N GLY A 94 29.09 16.88 -8.64
CA GLY A 94 29.32 17.55 -7.36
C GLY A 94 28.61 16.87 -6.18
N GLU A 95 28.31 15.58 -6.29
CA GLU A 95 27.85 14.75 -5.17
C GLU A 95 28.94 14.67 -4.09
N PRO A 96 28.55 14.56 -2.80
CA PRO A 96 29.51 14.47 -1.71
C PRO A 96 30.46 13.27 -1.84
N ASP A 97 31.77 13.46 -1.56
CA ASP A 97 32.80 12.39 -1.61
C ASP A 97 32.43 11.16 -0.78
N ILE A 98 31.68 11.34 0.30
CA ILE A 98 31.21 10.23 1.12
C ILE A 98 30.34 9.23 0.33
N LEU A 99 29.51 9.69 -0.62
CA LEU A 99 28.68 8.79 -1.45
C LEU A 99 29.57 7.93 -2.36
N ARG A 100 30.63 8.50 -2.95
CA ARG A 100 31.59 7.76 -3.75
C ARG A 100 32.29 6.69 -2.92
N ARG A 101 32.78 7.06 -1.73
CA ARG A 101 33.44 6.12 -0.82
C ARG A 101 32.53 4.98 -0.38
N VAL A 102 31.28 5.26 -0.08
CA VAL A 102 30.28 4.24 0.26
C VAL A 102 30.01 3.34 -0.93
N ALA A 103 29.84 3.89 -2.13
CA ALA A 103 29.59 3.13 -3.34
C ALA A 103 30.77 2.18 -3.66
N GLU A 104 32.02 2.67 -3.63
CA GLU A 104 33.24 1.86 -3.83
C GLU A 104 33.35 0.72 -2.80
N ALA A 105 33.01 1.00 -1.53
CA ALA A 105 33.01 0.00 -0.47
C ALA A 105 31.98 -1.10 -0.73
N LEU A 106 30.75 -0.73 -1.12
CA LEU A 106 29.69 -1.70 -1.44
C LEU A 106 30.03 -2.54 -2.68
N GLN A 107 30.64 -1.94 -3.73
CA GLN A 107 31.09 -2.66 -4.90
C GLN A 107 32.13 -3.74 -4.57
N SER A 108 32.91 -3.57 -3.50
CA SER A 108 33.92 -4.56 -3.09
C SER A 108 33.35 -5.92 -2.66
N PHE A 109 32.05 -6.01 -2.36
CA PHE A 109 31.39 -7.28 -2.09
C PHE A 109 31.11 -8.12 -3.36
N GLN A 110 31.08 -7.47 -4.51
CA GLN A 110 30.65 -8.11 -5.76
C GLN A 110 31.72 -9.05 -6.31
N THR A 111 31.26 -10.16 -6.86
CA THR A 111 32.14 -11.15 -7.49
C THR A 111 32.21 -11.01 -9.01
N ARG A 112 31.28 -10.27 -9.63
CA ARG A 112 31.28 -9.98 -11.05
C ARG A 112 32.28 -8.88 -11.38
N ASN A 113 33.20 -9.19 -12.29
CA ASN A 113 34.19 -8.24 -12.82
C ASN A 113 33.77 -7.71 -14.20
N ASP A 114 32.52 -7.49 -14.45
CA ASP A 114 32.08 -6.91 -15.73
C ASP A 114 32.48 -5.43 -15.74
N LYS A 115 33.32 -5.07 -16.69
CA LYS A 115 33.96 -3.74 -16.78
C LYS A 115 33.00 -2.59 -17.11
N GLU A 116 31.71 -2.88 -17.34
CA GLU A 116 30.67 -1.90 -17.59
C GLU A 116 29.67 -1.90 -16.45
N GLY A 117 29.82 -0.93 -15.52
CA GLY A 117 28.79 -0.48 -14.61
C GLY A 117 28.28 -1.49 -13.58
N ASN A 118 29.15 -1.88 -12.63
CA ASN A 118 28.64 -2.58 -11.45
C ASN A 118 27.95 -1.57 -10.52
N ASP A 119 26.62 -1.66 -10.41
CA ASP A 119 25.86 -0.86 -9.47
C ASP A 119 26.34 -1.11 -8.04
N PRO A 120 26.49 -0.09 -7.19
CA PRO A 120 26.95 -0.24 -5.80
C PRO A 120 26.13 -1.24 -5.00
N PHE A 121 24.83 -1.36 -5.27
CA PHE A 121 23.94 -2.34 -4.68
C PHE A 121 22.77 -2.63 -5.63
N GLU A 122 22.08 -3.74 -5.42
CA GLU A 122 20.91 -4.11 -6.22
C GLU A 122 19.61 -3.67 -5.53
N VAL A 123 18.59 -3.28 -6.33
CA VAL A 123 17.25 -2.95 -5.84
C VAL A 123 16.25 -3.99 -6.34
N GLY A 124 15.46 -4.53 -5.43
CA GLY A 124 14.40 -5.47 -5.73
C GLY A 124 13.06 -5.03 -5.16
N HIS A 125 11.97 -5.41 -5.82
CA HIS A 125 10.64 -5.24 -5.28
C HIS A 125 9.77 -6.46 -5.55
N ILE A 126 8.99 -6.86 -4.53
CA ILE A 126 8.11 -8.01 -4.60
C ILE A 126 6.74 -7.60 -4.09
N ARG A 127 5.85 -7.37 -5.02
CA ARG A 127 4.43 -7.07 -4.76
C ARG A 127 3.56 -8.00 -5.59
N GLY A 128 2.36 -8.29 -5.16
CA GLY A 128 1.47 -9.28 -5.79
C GLY A 128 0.92 -8.84 -7.15
N GLU A 129 1.78 -8.54 -8.12
CA GLU A 129 1.42 -8.14 -9.47
C GLU A 129 1.84 -9.17 -10.52
N LEU A 130 1.11 -9.19 -11.63
CA LEU A 130 1.27 -10.16 -12.70
C LEU A 130 2.58 -10.02 -13.49
N SER A 131 3.18 -8.83 -13.53
CA SER A 131 4.22 -8.54 -14.52
C SER A 131 5.59 -8.04 -14.01
N ASN A 132 5.74 -7.56 -12.78
CA ASN A 132 7.01 -6.96 -12.35
C ASN A 132 7.48 -7.49 -10.99
N ARG A 133 8.06 -8.70 -11.02
CA ARG A 133 8.72 -9.30 -9.86
C ARG A 133 10.21 -9.29 -10.09
N THR A 134 10.90 -8.31 -9.54
CA THR A 134 12.35 -8.28 -9.61
C THR A 134 12.94 -8.60 -8.24
N LEU A 135 13.56 -9.78 -8.14
CA LEU A 135 14.50 -10.07 -7.06
C LEU A 135 15.90 -9.78 -7.53
N PRO A 136 16.77 -9.23 -6.67
CA PRO A 136 18.16 -9.00 -6.99
C PRO A 136 18.89 -10.34 -7.10
N VAL A 137 19.07 -10.82 -8.32
CA VAL A 137 19.67 -12.12 -8.63
C VAL A 137 20.88 -12.03 -9.54
N THR A 138 21.26 -10.82 -9.92
CA THR A 138 22.36 -10.58 -10.86
C THR A 138 23.69 -10.94 -10.22
N ASP A 139 23.94 -10.48 -9.00
CA ASP A 139 25.07 -10.90 -8.18
C ASP A 139 24.61 -11.17 -6.73
N ILE A 140 24.54 -12.43 -6.33
CA ILE A 140 24.11 -12.82 -4.99
C ILE A 140 25.06 -12.37 -3.87
N SER A 141 26.25 -11.94 -4.22
CA SER A 141 27.24 -11.39 -3.27
C SER A 141 27.09 -9.89 -3.07
N ALA A 142 26.38 -9.20 -3.95
CA ALA A 142 26.11 -7.77 -3.84
C ALA A 142 25.26 -7.44 -2.59
N CYS A 143 25.44 -6.21 -2.09
CA CYS A 143 24.48 -5.62 -1.18
C CYS A 143 23.14 -5.41 -1.91
N ALA A 144 22.01 -5.60 -1.23
CA ALA A 144 20.71 -5.43 -1.89
C ALA A 144 19.64 -4.87 -0.96
N ILE A 145 18.79 -4.02 -1.53
CA ILE A 145 17.59 -3.49 -0.87
C ILE A 145 16.38 -4.09 -1.57
N ILE A 146 15.54 -4.77 -0.82
CA ILE A 146 14.34 -5.45 -1.32
C ILE A 146 13.12 -4.86 -0.60
N ALA A 147 12.14 -4.38 -1.35
CA ALA A 147 10.86 -3.97 -0.80
C ALA A 147 9.80 -5.05 -1.07
N ALA A 148 9.02 -5.45 -0.07
CA ALA A 148 8.07 -6.55 -0.20
C ALA A 148 6.74 -6.29 0.52
N THR A 149 5.64 -6.90 0.05
CA THR A 149 4.43 -7.05 0.87
C THR A 149 4.57 -8.26 1.81
N PRO A 150 3.84 -8.30 2.94
CA PRO A 150 3.88 -9.42 3.89
C PRO A 150 3.67 -10.79 3.24
N ASP A 151 2.65 -10.92 2.38
CA ASP A 151 2.31 -12.19 1.72
C ASP A 151 3.41 -12.63 0.76
N MET A 152 3.96 -11.68 0.00
CA MET A 152 4.98 -11.96 -0.99
C MET A 152 6.33 -12.31 -0.35
N TYR A 153 6.69 -11.67 0.77
CA TYR A 153 7.84 -12.07 1.58
C TYR A 153 7.59 -13.42 2.23
N GLY A 154 6.48 -13.54 2.95
CA GLY A 154 6.19 -14.71 3.77
C GLY A 154 6.02 -16.00 2.96
N SER A 155 5.37 -15.96 1.80
CA SER A 155 5.26 -17.13 0.92
C SER A 155 6.63 -17.58 0.41
N ARG A 156 7.52 -16.65 0.02
CA ARG A 156 8.87 -16.96 -0.42
C ARG A 156 9.77 -17.48 0.68
N ALA A 157 9.68 -16.89 1.88
CA ALA A 157 10.44 -17.37 3.04
C ALA A 157 10.12 -18.83 3.42
N ARG A 158 9.07 -19.41 2.85
CA ARG A 158 8.63 -20.82 3.06
C ARG A 158 8.61 -21.65 1.78
N PHE A 159 9.44 -21.34 0.81
CA PHE A 159 9.56 -22.09 -0.45
C PHE A 159 8.25 -22.19 -1.26
N ARG A 160 7.30 -21.28 -1.04
CA ARG A 160 5.96 -21.29 -1.67
C ARG A 160 5.62 -19.94 -2.31
N GLY A 161 6.65 -19.27 -2.85
CA GLY A 161 6.48 -17.94 -3.43
C GLY A 161 5.32 -17.89 -4.45
N TYR A 162 4.35 -17.03 -4.17
CA TYR A 162 3.22 -16.83 -5.08
C TYR A 162 3.70 -16.41 -6.48
N GLY A 163 3.34 -17.19 -7.49
CA GLY A 163 3.75 -17.05 -8.88
C GLY A 163 5.22 -17.32 -9.17
N SER A 164 5.97 -17.93 -8.24
CA SER A 164 7.33 -18.39 -8.46
C SER A 164 7.32 -19.79 -9.07
N THR A 165 8.22 -20.03 -10.02
CA THR A 165 8.41 -21.40 -10.53
C THR A 165 9.02 -22.29 -9.45
N LYS A 166 8.73 -23.58 -9.47
CA LYS A 166 9.27 -24.55 -8.49
C LYS A 166 10.80 -24.48 -8.41
N ALA A 167 11.49 -24.33 -9.54
CA ALA A 167 12.94 -24.21 -9.60
C ALA A 167 13.49 -22.90 -8.99
N ALA A 168 12.72 -21.82 -9.00
CA ALA A 168 13.12 -20.54 -8.41
C ALA A 168 12.93 -20.49 -6.89
N ARG A 169 11.97 -21.25 -6.35
CA ARG A 169 11.57 -21.20 -4.93
C ARG A 169 12.74 -21.33 -3.93
N PRO A 170 13.65 -22.34 -4.04
CA PRO A 170 14.76 -22.45 -3.09
C PRO A 170 15.70 -21.24 -3.11
N ARG A 171 15.98 -20.72 -4.30
CA ARG A 171 16.84 -19.52 -4.46
C ARG A 171 16.19 -18.30 -3.86
N GLU A 172 14.90 -18.07 -4.12
CA GLU A 172 14.15 -16.93 -3.57
C GLU A 172 14.07 -16.99 -2.04
N THR A 173 13.85 -18.19 -1.48
CA THR A 173 13.88 -18.40 -0.03
C THR A 173 15.25 -18.05 0.54
N ALA A 174 16.32 -18.55 -0.06
CA ALA A 174 17.67 -18.27 0.40
C ALA A 174 17.99 -16.77 0.38
N LEU A 175 17.60 -16.06 -0.69
CA LEU A 175 17.80 -14.61 -0.81
C LEU A 175 17.06 -13.81 0.28
N LEU A 176 15.94 -14.29 0.77
CA LEU A 176 15.09 -13.58 1.73
C LEU A 176 15.30 -14.03 3.18
N THR A 177 15.94 -15.17 3.41
CA THR A 177 16.10 -15.73 4.77
C THR A 177 17.54 -15.98 5.19
N MET A 178 18.52 -15.85 4.29
CA MET A 178 19.94 -16.02 4.63
C MET A 178 20.69 -14.75 4.26
N ASP A 179 21.62 -14.33 5.11
CA ASP A 179 22.40 -13.09 4.93
C ASP A 179 21.46 -11.89 4.68
N THR A 180 20.37 -11.83 5.44
CA THR A 180 19.25 -10.91 5.24
C THR A 180 18.76 -10.36 6.57
N VAL A 181 18.46 -9.06 6.58
CA VAL A 181 17.70 -8.39 7.63
C VAL A 181 16.29 -8.16 7.09
N MET A 182 15.27 -8.67 7.76
CA MET A 182 13.88 -8.37 7.47
C MET A 182 13.37 -7.31 8.44
N VAL A 183 13.02 -6.15 7.93
CA VAL A 183 12.38 -5.07 8.69
C VAL A 183 10.88 -5.11 8.40
N LEU A 184 10.08 -5.43 9.41
CA LEU A 184 8.62 -5.42 9.31
C LEU A 184 8.08 -4.09 9.83
N ASP A 185 7.59 -3.25 8.91
CA ASP A 185 6.99 -1.96 9.28
C ASP A 185 5.54 -2.13 9.75
N GLU A 186 5.18 -1.39 10.79
CA GLU A 186 3.90 -1.49 11.50
C GLU A 186 3.57 -2.96 11.87
N ALA A 187 4.53 -3.63 12.51
CA ALA A 187 4.49 -5.07 12.83
C ALA A 187 3.22 -5.50 13.57
N HIS A 188 2.58 -4.59 14.31
CA HIS A 188 1.31 -4.82 15.00
C HIS A 188 0.15 -5.21 14.06
N MET A 189 0.27 -4.95 12.76
CA MET A 189 -0.71 -5.31 11.72
C MET A 189 -0.41 -6.66 11.06
N ASN A 190 0.72 -7.31 11.36
CA ASN A 190 1.18 -8.55 10.76
C ASN A 190 1.88 -9.44 11.80
N ARG A 191 1.24 -9.66 12.94
CA ARG A 191 1.80 -10.37 14.10
C ARG A 191 2.14 -11.83 13.76
N GLN A 192 1.26 -12.50 13.03
CA GLN A 192 1.51 -13.89 12.62
C GLN A 192 2.77 -14.00 11.77
N LEU A 193 2.94 -13.13 10.78
CA LEU A 193 4.16 -13.13 9.96
C LEU A 193 5.41 -12.83 10.81
N LEU A 194 5.32 -11.88 11.76
CA LEU A 194 6.41 -11.58 12.67
C LEU A 194 6.85 -12.82 13.45
N HIS A 195 5.91 -13.48 14.15
CA HIS A 195 6.19 -14.70 14.93
C HIS A 195 6.76 -15.82 14.06
N THR A 196 6.22 -16.01 12.88
CA THR A 196 6.72 -17.03 11.93
C THR A 196 8.16 -16.72 11.51
N THR A 197 8.46 -15.47 11.17
CA THR A 197 9.80 -15.08 10.70
C THR A 197 10.84 -15.11 11.83
N GLN A 198 10.46 -14.67 13.03
CA GLN A 198 11.29 -14.81 14.23
C GLN A 198 11.62 -16.27 14.51
N ARG A 199 10.64 -17.16 14.36
CA ARG A 199 10.86 -18.59 14.57
C ARG A 199 11.82 -19.19 13.54
N ILE A 200 11.73 -18.79 12.28
CA ILE A 200 12.70 -19.19 11.24
C ILE A 200 14.10 -18.74 11.65
N ALA A 201 14.27 -17.50 12.09
CA ALA A 201 15.57 -16.99 12.55
C ALA A 201 16.12 -17.76 13.76
N GLU A 202 15.25 -18.11 14.74
CA GLU A 202 15.65 -18.94 15.89
C GLU A 202 16.12 -20.32 15.45
N LEU A 203 15.42 -20.97 14.52
CA LEU A 203 15.80 -22.29 14.02
C LEU A 203 17.14 -22.24 13.28
N GLN A 204 17.39 -21.20 12.49
CA GLN A 204 18.69 -20.99 11.84
C GLN A 204 19.82 -20.81 12.85
N LYS A 205 19.60 -20.04 13.93
CA LYS A 205 20.61 -19.83 15.00
C LYS A 205 20.98 -21.13 15.72
N ARG A 206 20.07 -22.12 15.81
CA ARG A 206 20.35 -23.42 16.41
C ARG A 206 21.30 -24.28 15.58
N GLU A 207 21.24 -24.14 14.27
CA GLU A 207 22.06 -24.88 13.30
C GLU A 207 23.36 -24.12 12.96
N ALA A 208 23.93 -23.47 13.93
CA ALA A 208 24.99 -22.46 13.84
C ALA A 208 26.29 -22.96 13.18
N ASN A 209 26.32 -23.16 11.87
CA ASN A 209 27.57 -23.09 11.10
C ASN A 209 27.32 -23.02 9.57
N LEU A 210 26.37 -22.22 9.15
CA LEU A 210 26.02 -22.08 7.73
C LEU A 210 27.08 -21.30 6.91
N GLY A 211 28.09 -20.71 7.57
CA GLY A 211 29.13 -19.91 6.91
C GLY A 211 28.65 -18.56 6.36
N VAL A 212 27.37 -18.25 6.52
CA VAL A 212 26.73 -16.96 6.15
C VAL A 212 25.92 -16.44 7.33
N PRO A 213 25.71 -15.12 7.44
CA PRO A 213 24.84 -14.56 8.47
C PRO A 213 23.43 -15.16 8.40
N THR A 214 22.85 -15.45 9.56
CA THR A 214 21.45 -15.90 9.67
C THR A 214 20.49 -14.74 9.46
N LEU A 215 19.22 -15.05 9.27
CA LEU A 215 18.14 -14.07 9.21
C LEU A 215 18.10 -13.25 10.51
N GLN A 216 18.01 -11.93 10.38
CA GLN A 216 17.72 -11.00 11.46
C GLN A 216 16.33 -10.39 11.23
N VAL A 217 15.53 -10.29 12.27
CA VAL A 217 14.16 -9.77 12.20
C VAL A 217 14.05 -8.52 13.05
N VAL A 218 13.61 -7.45 12.46
CA VAL A 218 13.45 -6.14 13.09
C VAL A 218 11.99 -5.72 13.02
N GLU A 219 11.39 -5.48 14.15
CA GLU A 219 10.06 -4.92 14.28
C GLU A 219 10.15 -3.39 14.30
N THR A 220 9.41 -2.68 13.44
CA THR A 220 9.22 -1.24 13.59
C THR A 220 7.78 -0.92 13.95
N THR A 221 7.59 -0.05 14.95
CA THR A 221 6.27 0.35 15.41
C THR A 221 6.27 1.78 15.91
N ALA A 222 5.12 2.46 15.75
CA ALA A 222 4.89 3.77 16.37
C ALA A 222 4.35 3.66 17.81
N THR A 223 3.88 2.47 18.19
CA THR A 223 3.30 2.19 19.50
C THR A 223 4.08 1.05 20.15
N PRO A 224 4.74 1.29 21.30
CA PRO A 224 5.49 0.23 21.98
C PRO A 224 4.58 -0.94 22.33
N SER A 225 5.00 -2.17 22.02
CA SER A 225 4.35 -3.36 22.56
C SER A 225 4.89 -3.63 23.96
N THR A 226 4.02 -4.06 24.87
CA THR A 226 4.38 -4.34 26.27
C THR A 226 4.78 -5.81 26.48
N GLU A 227 4.83 -6.62 25.41
CA GLU A 227 4.85 -8.09 25.54
C GLU A 227 6.23 -8.73 25.66
N ASP A 228 7.35 -8.03 25.30
CA ASP A 228 8.71 -8.60 25.39
C ASP A 228 9.68 -7.65 26.09
N SER A 229 9.95 -7.93 27.37
CA SER A 229 10.92 -7.17 28.15
C SER A 229 12.39 -7.53 27.85
N GLU A 230 12.65 -8.62 27.12
CA GLU A 230 14.00 -9.10 26.81
C GLU A 230 14.52 -8.64 25.43
N ALA A 231 13.65 -8.15 24.54
CA ALA A 231 14.05 -7.72 23.21
C ALA A 231 14.91 -6.46 23.24
N THR A 232 16.03 -6.46 22.50
CA THR A 232 16.87 -5.27 22.30
C THR A 232 16.07 -4.21 21.55
N THR A 233 15.65 -3.19 22.30
CA THR A 233 14.79 -2.12 21.78
C THR A 233 15.54 -0.81 21.73
N LEU A 234 15.59 -0.19 20.55
CA LEU A 234 16.02 1.20 20.38
C LEU A 234 14.83 2.06 19.96
N GLY A 235 14.74 3.25 20.50
CA GLY A 235 13.58 4.10 20.27
C GLY A 235 13.86 5.58 20.43
N VAL A 236 12.91 6.40 19.98
CA VAL A 236 12.96 7.84 20.24
C VAL A 236 12.57 8.07 21.69
N ASP A 237 13.53 8.48 22.51
CA ASP A 237 13.22 9.09 23.80
C ASP A 237 12.74 10.53 23.55
N ILE A 238 11.42 10.71 23.63
CA ILE A 238 10.83 12.02 23.38
C ILE A 238 11.19 13.06 24.43
N GLU A 239 11.55 12.65 25.65
CA GLU A 239 11.92 13.56 26.73
C GLU A 239 13.38 14.04 26.62
N ALA A 240 14.22 13.27 25.92
CA ALA A 240 15.64 13.53 25.71
C ALA A 240 16.00 14.14 24.34
N LEU A 241 15.05 14.76 23.63
CA LEU A 241 15.29 15.40 22.32
C LEU A 241 16.01 16.75 22.43
N ASP A 242 17.14 16.80 23.12
CA ASP A 242 17.91 18.02 23.35
C ASP A 242 19.10 18.20 22.41
N SER A 243 19.41 17.18 21.60
CA SER A 243 20.46 17.27 20.60
C SER A 243 20.13 18.30 19.51
N PRO A 244 21.08 19.09 19.04
CA PRO A 244 20.91 19.97 17.88
C PRO A 244 20.37 19.23 16.64
N ASN A 245 20.76 17.94 16.46
CA ASN A 245 20.30 17.08 15.37
C ASN A 245 18.79 16.76 15.47
N ASP A 246 18.24 16.77 16.69
CA ASP A 246 16.84 16.43 16.95
C ASP A 246 15.87 17.63 16.92
N LYS A 247 16.36 18.83 16.65
CA LYS A 247 15.56 20.06 16.63
C LYS A 247 14.30 19.93 15.75
N GLU A 248 14.45 19.37 14.55
CA GLU A 248 13.32 19.17 13.64
C GLU A 248 12.42 18.03 14.10
N LEU A 249 12.98 16.99 14.72
CA LEU A 249 12.19 15.91 15.32
C LEU A 249 11.38 16.42 16.50
N ARG A 250 11.99 17.18 17.41
CA ARG A 250 11.31 17.84 18.54
C ARG A 250 10.14 18.69 18.09
N LYS A 251 10.35 19.50 17.02
CA LYS A 251 9.29 20.29 16.43
C LYS A 251 8.11 19.45 15.95
N ARG A 252 8.36 18.30 15.31
CA ARG A 252 7.31 17.36 14.86
C ARG A 252 6.60 16.69 16.02
N VAL A 253 7.35 16.25 17.03
CA VAL A 253 6.82 15.51 18.18
C VAL A 253 5.96 16.39 19.08
N TYR A 254 6.33 17.64 19.28
CA TYR A 254 5.65 18.58 20.17
C TYR A 254 4.72 19.58 19.47
N SER A 255 4.58 19.49 18.13
CA SER A 255 3.65 20.39 17.43
C SER A 255 2.22 20.21 17.92
N HIS A 256 1.60 21.31 18.34
CA HIS A 256 0.22 21.27 18.84
C HIS A 256 -0.76 20.84 17.75
N LYS A 257 -1.67 19.92 18.10
CA LYS A 257 -2.78 19.43 17.27
C LYS A 257 -3.99 19.34 18.18
N GLU A 258 -4.80 20.39 18.19
CA GLU A 258 -5.94 20.52 19.08
C GLU A 258 -6.96 19.41 18.82
N LEU A 259 -7.30 18.63 19.86
CA LEU A 259 -8.35 17.62 19.79
C LEU A 259 -9.72 18.26 20.06
N MET A 260 -10.66 17.97 19.20
CA MET A 260 -12.06 18.40 19.31
C MET A 260 -12.97 17.19 19.12
N LEU A 261 -13.74 16.81 20.13
CA LEU A 261 -14.74 15.76 20.04
C LEU A 261 -16.05 16.34 19.49
N HIS A 262 -16.66 15.65 18.52
CA HIS A 262 -17.94 16.04 17.92
C HIS A 262 -18.98 14.94 18.12
N PRO A 263 -19.70 14.95 19.25
CA PRO A 263 -20.68 13.91 19.57
C PRO A 263 -21.91 14.01 18.67
N ILE A 264 -22.41 12.86 18.19
CA ILE A 264 -23.66 12.76 17.43
C ILE A 264 -24.63 11.75 18.07
N ASP A 265 -25.89 12.15 18.26
CA ASP A 265 -26.91 11.32 18.95
C ASP A 265 -27.35 10.08 18.16
N LYS A 266 -27.30 10.14 16.84
CA LYS A 266 -27.78 9.09 15.93
C LYS A 266 -26.64 8.40 15.19
N TRP A 267 -25.52 8.16 15.89
CA TRP A 267 -24.47 7.36 15.34
C TRP A 267 -24.85 5.88 15.34
N ASP A 268 -24.69 5.19 14.21
CA ASP A 268 -25.00 3.76 14.07
C ASP A 268 -23.86 2.96 13.46
N GLY A 269 -22.73 3.60 13.12
CA GLY A 269 -21.55 2.97 12.53
C GLY A 269 -21.77 2.37 11.14
N LYS A 270 -22.88 2.70 10.47
CA LYS A 270 -23.22 2.15 9.15
C LYS A 270 -22.71 3.00 7.99
N PRO A 271 -22.45 2.38 6.83
CA PRO A 271 -22.06 3.09 5.63
C PRO A 271 -23.07 4.16 5.20
N GLY A 272 -22.62 5.40 5.00
CA GLY A 272 -23.44 6.51 4.53
C GLY A 272 -24.42 7.09 5.57
N ASN A 273 -24.18 6.86 6.87
CA ASN A 273 -24.97 7.46 7.95
C ASN A 273 -25.08 8.98 7.78
N SER A 274 -26.28 9.49 7.56
CA SER A 274 -26.50 10.93 7.28
C SER A 274 -26.03 11.86 8.42
N PRO A 275 -26.23 11.57 9.71
CA PRO A 275 -25.65 12.35 10.80
C PRO A 275 -24.14 12.47 10.72
N THR A 276 -23.43 11.38 10.45
CA THR A 276 -21.95 11.37 10.27
C THR A 276 -21.55 12.23 9.07
N VAL A 277 -22.24 12.06 7.93
CA VAL A 277 -21.97 12.84 6.71
C VAL A 277 -22.16 14.35 6.97
N ASN A 278 -23.28 14.74 7.61
CA ASN A 278 -23.56 16.14 7.91
C ASN A 278 -22.54 16.75 8.88
N ALA A 279 -22.19 16.01 9.94
CA ALA A 279 -21.19 16.45 10.91
C ALA A 279 -19.82 16.66 10.23
N ALA A 280 -19.41 15.75 9.33
CA ALA A 280 -18.17 15.91 8.57
C ALA A 280 -18.19 17.14 7.66
N VAL A 281 -19.26 17.34 6.91
CA VAL A 281 -19.42 18.50 6.02
C VAL A 281 -19.39 19.82 6.80
N ASP A 282 -20.06 19.89 7.96
CA ASP A 282 -20.10 21.08 8.80
C ASP A 282 -18.71 21.38 9.42
N ALA A 283 -17.99 20.35 9.86
CA ALA A 283 -16.63 20.50 10.37
C ALA A 283 -15.66 20.99 9.27
N ILE A 284 -15.73 20.40 8.08
CA ILE A 284 -14.93 20.81 6.92
C ILE A 284 -15.23 22.26 6.55
N LYS A 285 -16.50 22.66 6.51
CA LYS A 285 -16.91 24.05 6.23
C LYS A 285 -16.31 25.05 7.22
N LYS A 286 -16.32 24.72 8.52
CA LYS A 286 -15.71 25.55 9.56
C LYS A 286 -14.20 25.67 9.38
N PHE A 287 -13.52 24.59 9.02
CA PHE A 287 -12.07 24.60 8.77
C PHE A 287 -11.71 25.40 7.52
N LEU A 288 -12.45 25.27 6.43
CA LEU A 288 -12.25 26.08 5.22
C LEU A 288 -12.37 27.57 5.53
N ALA A 289 -13.45 27.98 6.22
CA ALA A 289 -13.64 29.39 6.62
C ALA A 289 -12.51 29.89 7.53
N HIS A 290 -12.03 29.08 8.46
CA HIS A 290 -10.91 29.43 9.33
C HIS A 290 -9.60 29.65 8.55
N ARG A 291 -9.32 28.75 7.59
CA ARG A 291 -8.10 28.82 6.76
C ARG A 291 -8.13 29.95 5.75
N GLU A 292 -9.30 30.27 5.20
CA GLU A 292 -9.49 31.42 4.30
C GLU A 292 -9.32 32.78 5.04
N ALA A 293 -9.79 32.86 6.29
CA ALA A 293 -9.60 34.09 7.11
C ALA A 293 -8.13 34.33 7.50
N GLY A 294 -7.33 33.26 7.58
CA GLY A 294 -5.89 33.30 7.87
C GLY A 294 -4.99 33.43 6.63
N ALA A 295 -5.54 33.73 5.46
CA ALA A 295 -4.88 33.68 4.15
C ALA A 295 -3.77 34.73 3.94
N GLY A 296 -2.69 34.59 4.70
CA GLY A 296 -1.42 35.31 4.49
C GLY A 296 -0.25 34.38 4.19
N SER A 297 -0.43 33.06 4.34
CA SER A 297 0.63 32.08 4.15
C SER A 297 0.66 31.51 2.73
N ASN A 298 1.86 31.35 2.21
CA ASN A 298 2.08 30.76 0.90
C ASN A 298 1.97 29.21 0.94
N GLU A 299 1.51 28.63 2.05
CA GLU A 299 1.40 27.20 2.29
C GLU A 299 0.08 26.61 1.78
N ALA A 300 0.09 25.32 1.45
CA ALA A 300 -1.12 24.58 1.17
C ALA A 300 -1.87 24.26 2.47
N HIS A 301 -3.19 24.43 2.46
CA HIS A 301 -4.05 24.22 3.62
C HIS A 301 -5.08 23.11 3.37
N THR A 302 -4.64 21.97 2.82
CA THR A 302 -5.52 20.84 2.54
C THR A 302 -6.07 20.27 3.84
N ILE A 303 -7.40 20.10 3.89
CA ILE A 303 -8.11 19.46 4.99
C ILE A 303 -8.26 17.96 4.67
N GLY A 304 -7.86 17.10 5.59
CA GLY A 304 -8.12 15.67 5.53
C GLY A 304 -9.51 15.33 6.10
N CYS A 305 -10.22 14.42 5.47
CA CYS A 305 -11.43 13.80 6.01
C CYS A 305 -11.31 12.28 5.88
N ILE A 306 -11.10 11.58 6.99
CA ILE A 306 -10.88 10.12 6.99
C ILE A 306 -12.05 9.44 7.69
N VAL A 307 -12.78 8.61 6.94
CA VAL A 307 -13.97 7.88 7.43
C VAL A 307 -13.80 6.37 7.25
N ASN A 308 -14.70 5.59 7.85
CA ASN A 308 -14.54 4.15 7.92
C ASN A 308 -15.07 3.40 6.69
N HIS A 309 -15.94 4.03 5.90
CA HIS A 309 -16.61 3.39 4.78
C HIS A 309 -16.48 4.17 3.47
N VAL A 310 -16.29 3.45 2.38
CA VAL A 310 -16.24 4.04 1.02
C VAL A 310 -17.51 4.83 0.71
N ARG A 311 -18.70 4.29 1.03
CA ARG A 311 -19.99 4.98 0.83
C ARG A 311 -20.08 6.29 1.60
N THR A 312 -19.59 6.34 2.84
CA THR A 312 -19.55 7.58 3.64
C THR A 312 -18.64 8.61 2.98
N ALA A 313 -17.45 8.18 2.50
CA ALA A 313 -16.53 9.06 1.80
C ALA A 313 -17.14 9.66 0.51
N ILE A 314 -17.81 8.83 -0.30
CA ILE A 314 -18.52 9.29 -1.49
C ILE A 314 -19.61 10.29 -1.13
N ALA A 315 -20.47 9.97 -0.14
CA ALA A 315 -21.56 10.84 0.28
C ALA A 315 -21.08 12.21 0.80
N ILE A 316 -19.94 12.25 1.51
CA ILE A 316 -19.33 13.50 1.96
C ILE A 316 -18.86 14.32 0.76
N LYS A 317 -18.14 13.72 -0.19
CA LYS A 317 -17.70 14.41 -1.42
C LYS A 317 -18.87 15.01 -2.19
N GLU A 318 -19.93 14.22 -2.40
CA GLU A 318 -21.14 14.66 -3.09
C GLU A 318 -21.84 15.79 -2.34
N ALA A 319 -21.93 15.69 -1.01
CA ALA A 319 -22.54 16.73 -0.18
C ALA A 319 -21.74 18.05 -0.20
N LEU A 320 -20.42 18.00 -0.19
CA LEU A 320 -19.56 19.19 -0.32
C LEU A 320 -19.79 19.92 -1.63
N ILE A 321 -19.95 19.20 -2.72
CA ILE A 321 -20.23 19.75 -4.05
C ILE A 321 -21.68 20.28 -4.13
N LYS A 322 -22.66 19.45 -3.75
CA LYS A 322 -24.09 19.77 -3.81
C LYS A 322 -24.45 20.99 -2.97
N ASN A 323 -23.88 21.10 -1.78
CA ASN A 323 -24.12 22.20 -0.84
C ASN A 323 -23.27 23.45 -1.16
N LYS A 324 -22.52 23.44 -2.27
CA LYS A 324 -21.64 24.54 -2.69
C LYS A 324 -20.64 24.98 -1.59
N VAL A 325 -20.17 24.02 -0.81
CA VAL A 325 -19.08 24.27 0.17
C VAL A 325 -17.76 24.50 -0.56
N LEU A 326 -17.62 23.86 -1.72
CA LEU A 326 -16.50 24.02 -2.64
C LEU A 326 -17.02 24.57 -3.97
N GLU A 327 -16.24 25.42 -4.62
CA GLU A 327 -16.62 26.05 -5.89
C GLU A 327 -16.49 25.07 -7.06
N LYS A 328 -15.46 24.23 -7.02
CA LYS A 328 -15.13 23.28 -8.08
C LYS A 328 -15.03 21.86 -7.54
N ALA A 329 -15.52 20.90 -8.32
CA ALA A 329 -15.43 19.48 -7.96
C ALA A 329 -13.98 18.97 -7.83
N GLU A 330 -13.03 19.62 -8.53
CA GLU A 330 -11.61 19.27 -8.50
C GLU A 330 -10.90 19.70 -7.20
N GLU A 331 -11.50 20.63 -6.43
CA GLU A 331 -10.98 21.05 -5.13
C GLU A 331 -11.12 19.96 -4.04
N VAL A 332 -11.94 18.93 -4.31
CA VAL A 332 -12.08 17.74 -3.45
C VAL A 332 -11.64 16.49 -4.16
N GLN A 333 -10.67 15.79 -3.57
CA GLN A 333 -10.19 14.51 -4.08
C GLN A 333 -10.66 13.36 -3.18
N LEU A 334 -10.92 12.20 -3.81
CA LEU A 334 -11.32 10.97 -3.12
C LEU A 334 -10.16 9.97 -3.17
N LEU A 335 -9.81 9.37 -2.03
CA LEU A 335 -8.77 8.36 -1.89
C LEU A 335 -9.30 7.18 -1.11
N VAL A 336 -9.69 6.14 -1.83
CA VAL A 336 -10.25 4.91 -1.22
C VAL A 336 -9.58 3.65 -1.78
N GLY A 337 -9.57 2.59 -1.00
CA GLY A 337 -8.84 1.36 -1.33
C GLY A 337 -9.37 0.57 -2.53
N ARG A 338 -10.53 0.95 -3.06
CA ARG A 338 -11.16 0.28 -4.22
C ARG A 338 -10.88 1.00 -5.55
N MET A 339 -10.01 2.02 -5.55
CA MET A 339 -9.57 2.67 -6.78
C MET A 339 -8.62 1.77 -7.55
N ARG A 340 -8.68 1.83 -8.88
CA ARG A 340 -7.68 1.17 -9.72
C ARG A 340 -6.32 1.85 -9.54
N PRO A 341 -5.22 1.10 -9.62
CA PRO A 341 -3.88 1.71 -9.66
C PRO A 341 -3.73 2.80 -10.71
N TYR A 342 -4.30 2.60 -11.91
CA TYR A 342 -4.33 3.60 -12.98
C TYR A 342 -4.97 4.95 -12.55
N ASP A 343 -6.14 4.90 -11.90
CA ASP A 343 -6.81 6.13 -11.44
C ASP A 343 -6.03 6.82 -10.30
N LEU A 344 -5.39 6.04 -9.45
CA LEU A 344 -4.52 6.55 -8.39
C LEU A 344 -3.26 7.19 -8.98
N GLU A 345 -2.61 6.56 -9.97
CA GLU A 345 -1.44 7.10 -10.68
C GLU A 345 -1.80 8.43 -11.37
N ASN A 346 -2.93 8.50 -12.06
CA ASN A 346 -3.40 9.73 -12.70
C ASN A 346 -3.64 10.85 -11.68
N LEU A 347 -4.23 10.51 -10.53
CA LEU A 347 -4.41 11.46 -9.44
C LEU A 347 -3.05 11.93 -8.88
N GLN A 348 -2.10 11.02 -8.70
CA GLN A 348 -0.75 11.33 -8.24
C GLN A 348 0.02 12.19 -9.24
N ASN A 349 -0.09 11.92 -10.55
CA ASN A 349 0.56 12.72 -11.58
C ASN A 349 -0.04 14.13 -11.66
N LYS A 350 -1.38 14.23 -11.62
CA LYS A 350 -2.09 15.51 -11.66
C LYS A 350 -1.84 16.37 -10.41
N HIS A 351 -1.77 15.74 -9.25
CA HIS A 351 -1.64 16.41 -7.94
C HIS A 351 -0.38 15.94 -7.19
N ARG A 352 0.75 15.87 -7.89
CA ARG A 352 1.99 15.31 -7.36
C ARG A 352 2.39 15.87 -5.99
N LYS A 353 2.18 17.16 -5.76
CA LYS A 353 2.51 17.83 -4.50
C LYS A 353 1.59 17.43 -3.34
N LEU A 354 0.36 17.00 -3.62
CA LEU A 354 -0.56 16.49 -2.60
C LEU A 354 -0.01 15.27 -1.88
N PHE A 355 0.73 14.41 -2.60
CA PHE A 355 1.33 13.19 -2.10
C PHE A 355 2.75 13.40 -1.54
N THR A 356 3.07 14.63 -1.22
CA THR A 356 4.30 15.05 -0.53
C THR A 356 3.95 15.96 0.64
N THR A 357 4.92 16.24 1.49
CA THR A 357 4.76 17.20 2.60
C THR A 357 4.67 18.66 2.16
N GLU A 358 4.75 18.96 0.85
CA GLU A 358 4.57 20.31 0.32
C GLU A 358 3.08 20.71 0.23
N GLY A 359 2.22 19.71 -0.07
CA GLY A 359 0.80 19.93 -0.31
C GLY A 359 0.49 20.57 -1.66
N ASP A 360 -0.76 20.45 -2.10
CA ASP A 360 -1.27 21.03 -3.36
C ASP A 360 -2.34 22.08 -3.06
N LYS A 361 -2.08 23.34 -3.45
CA LYS A 361 -3.01 24.45 -3.20
C LYS A 361 -4.32 24.35 -3.98
N SER A 362 -4.34 23.57 -5.07
CA SER A 362 -5.55 23.38 -5.87
C SER A 362 -6.53 22.40 -5.19
N VAL A 363 -6.05 21.59 -4.22
CA VAL A 363 -6.85 20.61 -3.50
C VAL A 363 -7.13 21.12 -2.09
N LYS A 364 -8.37 21.55 -1.85
CA LYS A 364 -8.79 22.07 -0.54
C LYS A 364 -9.16 20.95 0.44
N VAL A 365 -9.73 19.84 -0.06
CA VAL A 365 -10.20 18.72 0.76
C VAL A 365 -9.78 17.39 0.14
N VAL A 366 -9.30 16.48 0.98
CA VAL A 366 -9.13 15.07 0.63
C VAL A 366 -10.06 14.24 1.50
N VAL A 367 -10.99 13.54 0.87
CA VAL A 367 -11.87 12.59 1.55
C VAL A 367 -11.32 11.18 1.31
N ALA A 368 -11.11 10.42 2.38
CA ALA A 368 -10.48 9.12 2.28
C ALA A 368 -11.07 8.10 3.26
N THR A 369 -10.72 6.85 3.02
CA THR A 369 -10.89 5.77 3.99
C THR A 369 -9.53 5.43 4.62
N GLN A 370 -9.38 4.26 5.23
CA GLN A 370 -8.14 3.78 5.87
C GLN A 370 -6.92 3.82 4.92
N THR A 371 -7.12 4.06 3.64
CA THR A 371 -6.04 4.16 2.63
C THR A 371 -4.96 5.17 3.00
N LEU A 372 -5.32 6.23 3.74
CA LEU A 372 -4.39 7.26 4.20
C LEU A 372 -3.72 6.97 5.55
N GLU A 373 -4.13 5.95 6.28
CA GLU A 373 -3.52 5.62 7.58
C GLU A 373 -2.05 5.21 7.41
N VAL A 374 -1.75 4.45 6.38
CA VAL A 374 -0.40 3.93 6.09
C VAL A 374 -0.05 4.19 4.62
N GLY A 375 1.18 4.58 4.34
CA GLY A 375 1.73 4.51 3.00
C GLY A 375 1.70 5.74 2.13
N ILE A 376 1.07 6.81 2.55
CA ILE A 376 1.02 8.05 1.76
C ILE A 376 1.59 9.20 2.56
N ASP A 377 2.49 9.96 1.94
CA ASP A 377 3.16 11.10 2.55
C ASP A 377 2.33 12.37 2.34
N VAL A 378 1.26 12.51 3.14
CA VAL A 378 0.43 13.72 3.16
C VAL A 378 0.65 14.52 4.45
N ASP A 379 0.50 15.84 4.36
CA ASP A 379 0.56 16.75 5.50
C ASP A 379 -0.66 17.66 5.51
N PHE A 380 -1.73 17.23 6.18
CA PHE A 380 -2.96 18.00 6.30
C PHE A 380 -2.80 19.19 7.26
N ALA A 381 -3.48 20.27 6.95
CA ALA A 381 -3.58 21.41 7.87
C ALA A 381 -4.48 21.05 9.07
N ASP A 382 -5.63 20.46 8.79
CA ASP A 382 -6.63 19.99 9.75
C ASP A 382 -7.17 18.63 9.35
N LEU A 383 -7.81 17.93 10.29
CA LEU A 383 -8.41 16.63 10.06
C LEU A 383 -9.82 16.55 10.63
N VAL A 384 -10.72 16.00 9.85
CA VAL A 384 -12.00 15.47 10.32
C VAL A 384 -11.93 13.95 10.22
N THR A 385 -12.28 13.23 11.27
CA THR A 385 -12.27 11.78 11.23
C THR A 385 -13.45 11.19 11.99
N GLU A 386 -13.90 10.02 11.55
CA GLU A 386 -14.87 9.21 12.27
C GLU A 386 -14.16 8.37 13.33
N LEU A 387 -14.85 8.06 14.45
CA LEU A 387 -14.35 7.16 15.49
C LEU A 387 -13.89 5.83 14.87
N ALA A 388 -12.69 5.42 15.22
CA ALA A 388 -12.04 4.19 14.77
C ALA A 388 -11.19 3.63 15.92
N PRO A 389 -10.64 2.41 15.84
CA PRO A 389 -9.72 1.89 16.84
C PRO A 389 -8.59 2.88 17.15
N ALA A 390 -8.13 2.93 18.39
CA ALA A 390 -7.17 3.93 18.85
C ALA A 390 -5.85 3.91 18.04
N SER A 391 -5.39 2.73 17.61
CA SER A 391 -4.23 2.57 16.75
C SER A 391 -4.43 3.24 15.36
N SER A 392 -5.61 3.06 14.74
CA SER A 392 -5.99 3.72 13.48
C SER A 392 -6.07 5.24 13.65
N LEU A 393 -6.71 5.71 14.73
CA LEU A 393 -6.77 7.15 15.04
C LEU A 393 -5.38 7.76 15.20
N ALA A 394 -4.47 7.09 15.91
CA ALA A 394 -3.09 7.56 16.07
C ALA A 394 -2.37 7.71 14.70
N GLN A 395 -2.59 6.78 13.77
CA GLN A 395 -2.05 6.88 12.42
C GLN A 395 -2.67 8.05 11.63
N ARG A 396 -3.99 8.26 11.74
CA ARG A 396 -4.70 9.40 11.13
C ARG A 396 -4.18 10.74 11.69
N PHE A 397 -3.99 10.85 13.00
CA PHE A 397 -3.43 12.04 13.67
C PHE A 397 -1.99 12.32 13.22
N GLY A 398 -1.24 11.26 12.88
CA GLY A 398 0.09 11.37 12.30
C GLY A 398 0.13 12.04 10.90
N ARG A 399 -1.02 12.21 10.23
CA ARG A 399 -1.13 12.88 8.92
C ARG A 399 -1.40 14.38 9.02
N VAL A 400 -1.62 14.89 10.21
CA VAL A 400 -1.87 16.32 10.46
C VAL A 400 -0.59 16.99 10.91
N ASN A 401 -0.27 18.15 10.32
CA ASN A 401 0.89 18.96 10.72
C ASN A 401 2.14 18.09 10.97
N ARG A 402 2.40 17.21 10.03
CA ARG A 402 3.41 16.14 10.15
C ARG A 402 4.81 16.69 10.37
N LEU A 403 5.11 17.84 9.77
CA LEU A 403 6.39 18.51 9.90
C LEU A 403 6.43 19.57 11.03
N GLY A 404 5.33 19.73 11.75
CA GLY A 404 5.25 20.69 12.85
C GLY A 404 5.38 22.16 12.41
N ARG A 405 5.00 22.49 11.17
CA ARG A 405 5.13 23.87 10.62
C ARG A 405 4.00 24.78 11.07
N ARG A 406 2.80 24.23 11.30
CA ARG A 406 1.59 24.95 11.65
C ARG A 406 1.41 25.01 13.16
N LYS A 407 0.92 26.16 13.67
CA LYS A 407 0.71 26.37 15.11
C LYS A 407 -0.72 26.09 15.57
N ASP A 408 -1.66 26.05 14.64
CA ASP A 408 -3.11 26.07 14.89
C ASP A 408 -3.84 24.89 14.24
N SER A 409 -3.18 23.75 14.09
CA SER A 409 -3.80 22.55 13.51
C SER A 409 -4.82 21.92 14.45
N LYS A 410 -5.95 21.49 13.89
CA LYS A 410 -7.09 20.94 14.63
C LYS A 410 -7.48 19.59 14.10
N VAL A 411 -7.96 18.74 15.00
CA VAL A 411 -8.45 17.39 14.71
C VAL A 411 -9.84 17.27 15.30
N VAL A 412 -10.85 17.08 14.46
CA VAL A 412 -12.23 16.76 14.88
C VAL A 412 -12.45 15.27 14.76
N VAL A 413 -12.84 14.62 15.85
CA VAL A 413 -13.29 13.23 15.86
C VAL A 413 -14.81 13.22 15.99
N ILE A 414 -15.49 12.70 14.98
CA ILE A 414 -16.95 12.47 14.99
C ILE A 414 -17.17 11.15 15.73
N GLU A 415 -17.88 11.24 16.83
CA GLU A 415 -18.11 10.09 17.73
C GLU A 415 -19.57 10.02 18.18
N PRO A 416 -20.02 8.86 18.72
CA PRO A 416 -21.33 8.78 19.36
C PRO A 416 -21.40 9.66 20.60
N ALA A 417 -22.56 10.29 20.83
CA ALA A 417 -22.81 11.13 22.01
C ALA A 417 -22.77 10.36 23.35
N SER A 418 -22.78 9.05 23.33
CA SER A 418 -22.68 8.18 24.50
C SER A 418 -21.92 6.90 24.16
N GLY A 419 -21.05 6.45 25.07
CA GLY A 419 -20.37 5.17 24.96
C GLY A 419 -21.32 3.95 24.87
N ASP A 420 -22.57 4.10 25.23
CA ASP A 420 -23.58 3.05 25.05
C ASP A 420 -23.87 2.71 23.58
N LEU A 421 -23.65 3.65 22.67
CA LEU A 421 -23.86 3.47 21.23
C LEU A 421 -22.79 2.61 20.56
N VAL A 422 -21.62 2.42 21.17
CA VAL A 422 -20.52 1.57 20.66
C VAL A 422 -20.56 0.13 21.18
N LYS A 423 -21.65 -0.31 21.79
CA LYS A 423 -21.80 -1.68 22.34
C LYS A 423 -22.02 -2.77 21.27
N LYS A 424 -22.20 -2.38 20.01
CA LYS A 424 -22.38 -3.30 18.88
C LYS A 424 -21.24 -3.11 17.87
N ASP A 425 -20.87 -4.21 17.23
CA ASP A 425 -19.89 -4.16 16.14
C ASP A 425 -20.39 -3.24 15.03
N ALA A 426 -19.49 -2.39 14.56
CA ALA A 426 -19.68 -1.50 13.43
C ALA A 426 -18.61 -1.83 12.39
N PRO A 427 -18.84 -2.83 11.51
CA PRO A 427 -17.85 -3.25 10.54
C PRO A 427 -17.25 -2.04 9.79
N PRO A 428 -15.93 -1.99 9.59
CA PRO A 428 -14.97 -3.10 9.75
C PRO A 428 -14.43 -3.30 11.19
N TYR A 429 -14.98 -2.62 12.19
CA TYR A 429 -14.41 -2.62 13.55
C TYR A 429 -15.31 -3.32 14.57
N LYS A 430 -14.66 -3.94 15.57
CA LYS A 430 -15.32 -4.58 16.71
C LYS A 430 -15.74 -3.55 17.76
N ALA A 431 -16.84 -3.79 18.44
CA ALA A 431 -17.36 -2.90 19.50
C ALA A 431 -16.34 -2.64 20.61
N VAL A 432 -15.56 -3.65 20.99
CA VAL A 432 -14.54 -3.53 22.03
C VAL A 432 -13.45 -2.52 21.64
N ASP A 433 -13.00 -2.52 20.39
CA ASP A 433 -11.95 -1.62 19.91
C ASP A 433 -12.46 -0.18 19.83
N LEU A 434 -13.71 0.01 19.39
CA LEU A 434 -14.35 1.33 19.36
C LEU A 434 -14.61 1.87 20.77
N SER A 435 -15.03 1.02 21.73
CA SER A 435 -15.22 1.40 23.12
C SER A 435 -13.91 1.80 23.80
N ASN A 436 -12.83 1.06 23.52
CA ASN A 436 -11.50 1.40 24.01
C ASN A 436 -11.00 2.73 23.41
N ALA A 437 -11.25 2.95 22.14
CA ALA A 437 -10.89 4.21 21.46
C ALA A 437 -11.67 5.40 22.02
N TYR A 438 -12.97 5.23 22.25
CA TYR A 438 -13.83 6.24 22.90
C TYR A 438 -13.27 6.64 24.26
N ALA A 439 -12.99 5.66 25.13
CA ALA A 439 -12.42 5.91 26.46
C ALA A 439 -11.02 6.58 26.37
N TRP A 440 -10.19 6.17 25.43
CA TRP A 440 -8.88 6.79 25.19
C TRP A 440 -8.98 8.25 24.76
N LEU A 441 -9.92 8.58 23.87
CA LEU A 441 -10.18 9.97 23.42
C LEU A 441 -10.65 10.85 24.59
N GLU A 442 -11.49 10.33 25.48
CA GLU A 442 -11.93 11.06 26.69
C GLU A 442 -10.74 11.40 27.59
N VAL A 443 -9.77 10.48 27.75
CA VAL A 443 -8.54 10.74 28.52
C VAL A 443 -7.72 11.85 27.87
N LEU A 444 -7.55 11.82 26.55
CA LEU A 444 -6.80 12.88 25.84
C LEU A 444 -7.52 14.23 25.90
N ASN A 445 -8.85 14.22 25.80
CA ASN A 445 -9.67 15.42 25.83
C ASN A 445 -9.75 16.05 27.23
N GLY A 446 -9.59 15.26 28.29
CA GLY A 446 -9.56 15.72 29.68
C GLY A 446 -8.28 16.43 30.10
N ALA A 447 -7.26 16.51 29.25
CA ALA A 447 -6.03 17.25 29.53
C ALA A 447 -6.28 18.76 29.50
N GLU A 448 -5.46 19.54 30.22
CA GLU A 448 -5.55 21.03 30.25
C GLU A 448 -5.44 21.64 28.85
N ASN A 449 -4.61 21.05 27.98
CA ASN A 449 -4.47 21.43 26.58
C ASN A 449 -4.64 20.17 25.70
N PRO A 450 -5.88 19.80 25.35
CA PRO A 450 -6.13 18.58 24.57
C PRO A 450 -5.35 18.58 23.25
N SER A 451 -4.49 17.60 23.09
CA SER A 451 -3.66 17.48 21.88
C SER A 451 -3.45 16.01 21.51
N VAL A 452 -3.39 15.76 20.21
CA VAL A 452 -3.08 14.47 19.61
C VAL A 452 -1.72 14.45 18.91
N ASN A 453 -0.77 15.22 19.43
CA ASN A 453 0.60 15.15 18.94
C ASN A 453 1.32 13.86 19.44
N PRO A 454 2.45 13.47 18.84
CA PRO A 454 3.17 12.26 19.25
C PRO A 454 3.54 12.27 20.74
N ALA A 455 3.92 13.41 21.32
CA ALA A 455 4.26 13.50 22.75
C ALA A 455 3.07 13.18 23.66
N ALA A 456 1.87 13.67 23.33
CA ALA A 456 0.65 13.35 24.09
C ALA A 456 0.28 11.85 23.96
N MET A 457 0.47 11.28 22.76
CA MET A 457 0.19 9.86 22.50
C MET A 457 1.21 8.91 23.15
N VAL A 458 2.45 9.33 23.35
CA VAL A 458 3.43 8.53 24.12
C VAL A 458 3.10 8.54 25.61
N LYS A 459 2.63 9.68 26.15
CA LYS A 459 2.17 9.76 27.56
C LYS A 459 0.90 8.97 27.80
N ASN A 460 0.01 8.92 26.83
CA ASN A 460 -1.25 8.19 26.86
C ASN A 460 -1.32 7.30 25.61
N PRO A 461 -0.64 6.14 25.61
CA PRO A 461 -0.53 5.33 24.42
C PRO A 461 -1.89 4.80 23.96
N PRO A 462 -2.12 4.76 22.62
CA PRO A 462 -3.35 4.21 22.08
C PRO A 462 -3.47 2.73 22.46
N VAL A 463 -4.67 2.34 22.87
CA VAL A 463 -4.96 0.94 23.15
C VAL A 463 -4.82 0.14 21.86
N GLN A 464 -4.08 -0.97 21.92
CA GLN A 464 -3.92 -1.86 20.78
C GLN A 464 -5.26 -2.50 20.41
N SER A 465 -5.51 -2.66 19.12
CA SER A 465 -6.69 -3.38 18.64
C SER A 465 -6.66 -4.83 19.12
N SER A 466 -7.84 -5.38 19.37
CA SER A 466 -7.99 -6.77 19.77
C SER A 466 -7.36 -7.68 18.72
N PRO A 467 -6.52 -8.64 19.12
CA PRO A 467 -5.93 -9.57 18.17
C PRO A 467 -7.03 -10.39 17.50
N GLU A 468 -6.88 -10.66 16.22
CA GLU A 468 -7.81 -11.52 15.49
C GLU A 468 -7.63 -12.98 15.85
N ARG A 469 -6.42 -13.34 16.29
CA ARG A 469 -6.06 -14.69 16.75
C ARG A 469 -5.59 -14.65 18.20
N LEU A 470 -6.01 -15.64 18.99
CA LEU A 470 -5.52 -15.83 20.36
C LEU A 470 -4.20 -16.62 20.38
N LEU A 471 -3.98 -17.48 19.40
CA LEU A 471 -2.80 -18.33 19.28
C LEU A 471 -2.16 -18.12 17.92
N TYR A 472 -0.86 -17.79 17.92
CA TYR A 472 -0.04 -17.66 16.74
C TYR A 472 0.65 -18.99 16.43
N GLN A 473 0.68 -19.34 15.14
CA GLN A 473 1.35 -20.54 14.67
C GLN A 473 2.86 -20.34 14.65
N ARG A 474 3.59 -21.31 15.17
CA ARG A 474 5.05 -21.33 15.14
C ARG A 474 5.49 -22.49 14.24
N PRO A 475 6.23 -22.25 13.15
CA PRO A 475 6.75 -23.32 12.33
C PRO A 475 7.82 -24.10 13.09
N GLU A 476 7.78 -25.40 12.97
CA GLU A 476 8.78 -26.34 13.50
C GLU A 476 9.50 -27.04 12.35
N TRP A 477 10.53 -27.84 12.65
CA TRP A 477 11.29 -28.55 11.61
C TRP A 477 10.43 -29.37 10.63
N PRO A 478 9.42 -30.11 11.06
CA PRO A 478 8.56 -30.84 10.12
C PRO A 478 7.86 -29.91 9.13
N ASP A 479 7.37 -28.77 9.57
CA ASP A 479 6.70 -27.78 8.71
C ASP A 479 7.69 -27.23 7.67
N LEU A 480 8.92 -26.86 8.11
CA LEU A 480 9.95 -26.35 7.21
C LEU A 480 10.42 -27.41 6.21
N LEU A 481 10.54 -28.66 6.62
CA LEU A 481 10.86 -29.77 5.71
C LEU A 481 9.75 -29.97 4.67
N GLU A 482 8.49 -29.87 5.05
CA GLU A 482 7.36 -29.94 4.13
C GLU A 482 7.38 -28.78 3.14
N PHE A 483 7.58 -27.55 3.60
CA PHE A 483 7.72 -26.40 2.72
C PHE A 483 8.92 -26.49 1.77
N SER A 484 10.03 -27.10 2.19
CA SER A 484 11.25 -27.20 1.39
C SER A 484 11.14 -28.22 0.23
N ARG A 485 10.11 -29.04 0.22
CA ARG A 485 9.81 -29.96 -0.88
C ARG A 485 9.29 -29.19 -2.08
N THR A 486 10.19 -28.68 -2.90
CA THR A 486 9.86 -27.86 -4.08
C THR A 486 9.80 -28.62 -5.38
N ASP A 487 10.06 -29.92 -5.36
CA ASP A 487 9.91 -30.87 -6.45
C ASP A 487 8.43 -31.19 -6.75
N GLU A 488 8.16 -32.09 -7.64
CA GLU A 488 6.79 -32.52 -7.93
C GLU A 488 6.17 -33.15 -6.68
N ASN A 489 5.23 -32.45 -6.10
CA ASN A 489 4.50 -32.94 -4.93
C ASN A 489 3.19 -33.57 -5.41
N PRO A 490 2.92 -34.86 -5.14
CA PRO A 490 1.65 -35.49 -5.45
C PRO A 490 0.48 -35.00 -4.58
N TYR A 491 0.76 -34.21 -3.53
CA TYR A 491 -0.23 -33.64 -2.62
C TYR A 491 -0.49 -32.16 -2.94
N ASP A 492 -1.63 -31.65 -2.50
CA ASP A 492 -1.95 -30.23 -2.58
C ASP A 492 -0.89 -29.38 -1.87
N GLU A 493 -0.62 -28.20 -2.41
CA GLU A 493 0.30 -27.26 -1.74
C GLU A 493 -0.25 -26.89 -0.35
N PRO A 494 0.59 -26.83 0.70
CA PRO A 494 0.14 -26.49 2.03
C PRO A 494 -0.42 -25.08 2.06
N ASP A 495 -1.54 -24.89 2.75
CA ASP A 495 -2.13 -23.60 3.01
C ASP A 495 -1.19 -22.76 3.88
N LEU A 496 -0.78 -21.60 3.38
CA LEU A 496 0.14 -20.71 4.07
C LEU A 496 -0.55 -19.73 5.03
N ASP A 497 -1.86 -19.59 4.95
CA ASP A 497 -2.62 -18.58 5.72
C ASP A 497 -2.41 -18.73 7.22
N LEU A 498 -2.26 -19.97 7.69
CA LEU A 498 -1.96 -20.29 9.09
C LEU A 498 -0.70 -19.60 9.63
N TRP A 499 0.29 -19.34 8.78
CA TRP A 499 1.59 -18.76 9.17
C TRP A 499 1.82 -17.34 8.64
N LEU A 500 0.88 -16.82 7.84
CA LEU A 500 1.00 -15.49 7.23
C LEU A 500 0.04 -14.49 7.82
N HIS A 501 -1.22 -14.88 8.01
CA HIS A 501 -2.31 -13.95 8.26
C HIS A 501 -2.74 -13.94 9.72
N ASP A 502 -3.05 -12.76 10.22
CA ASP A 502 -3.65 -12.58 11.54
C ASP A 502 -5.12 -13.01 11.53
N SER A 503 -5.83 -12.89 10.40
CA SER A 503 -7.18 -13.40 10.21
C SER A 503 -7.18 -14.64 9.32
N LEU A 504 -8.00 -15.63 9.67
CA LEU A 504 -8.26 -16.83 8.88
C LEU A 504 -9.62 -16.78 8.18
N ASP A 505 -10.30 -15.64 8.24
CA ASP A 505 -11.59 -15.46 7.57
C ASP A 505 -11.41 -15.40 6.05
N ALA A 506 -12.03 -16.34 5.34
CA ALA A 506 -12.06 -16.37 3.87
C ALA A 506 -12.68 -15.13 3.24
N GLU A 507 -13.45 -14.34 4.01
CA GLU A 507 -14.03 -13.06 3.54
C GLU A 507 -12.96 -11.99 3.23
N THR A 508 -11.72 -12.17 3.67
CA THR A 508 -10.60 -11.25 3.39
C THR A 508 -9.85 -11.58 2.11
N ALA A 509 -10.11 -12.74 1.51
CA ALA A 509 -9.45 -13.14 0.28
C ALA A 509 -9.70 -12.13 -0.85
N MET A 510 -8.61 -11.65 -1.44
CA MET A 510 -8.64 -10.61 -2.45
C MET A 510 -8.65 -11.21 -3.86
N GLY A 511 -9.40 -10.57 -4.73
CA GLY A 511 -9.40 -10.75 -6.18
C GLY A 511 -9.49 -9.40 -6.85
N GLY A 512 -10.04 -9.36 -8.05
CA GLY A 512 -10.21 -8.12 -8.78
C GLY A 512 -11.28 -8.17 -9.86
N VAL A 513 -11.65 -7.00 -10.37
CA VAL A 513 -12.54 -6.88 -11.52
C VAL A 513 -11.97 -5.91 -12.54
N ILE A 514 -11.99 -6.31 -13.80
CA ILE A 514 -11.60 -5.50 -14.95
C ILE A 514 -12.84 -5.28 -15.82
N VAL A 515 -12.99 -4.09 -16.36
CA VAL A 515 -14.02 -3.78 -17.34
C VAL A 515 -13.33 -3.50 -18.67
N ARG A 516 -13.72 -4.26 -19.69
CA ARG A 516 -13.22 -4.06 -21.06
C ARG A 516 -14.37 -3.73 -21.97
N ASP A 517 -14.37 -2.50 -22.48
CA ASP A 517 -15.29 -2.09 -23.56
C ASP A 517 -14.75 -2.56 -24.91
N ASN A 518 -15.65 -2.71 -25.87
CA ASN A 518 -15.33 -3.00 -27.26
C ASN A 518 -14.62 -4.35 -27.53
N LEU A 519 -14.81 -5.35 -26.67
CA LEU A 519 -14.39 -6.70 -27.02
C LEU A 519 -15.21 -7.21 -28.22
N PRO A 520 -14.59 -8.01 -29.12
CA PRO A 520 -15.30 -8.62 -30.23
C PRO A 520 -16.56 -9.36 -29.80
N SER A 521 -17.61 -9.31 -30.61
CA SER A 521 -18.86 -10.03 -30.32
C SER A 521 -18.68 -11.54 -30.31
N ASN A 522 -17.75 -12.05 -31.11
CA ASN A 522 -17.32 -13.45 -31.08
C ASN A 522 -16.51 -13.73 -29.80
N THR A 523 -16.94 -14.70 -29.01
CA THR A 523 -16.32 -15.04 -27.72
C THR A 523 -14.90 -15.61 -27.90
N SER A 524 -14.66 -16.40 -28.95
CA SER A 524 -13.33 -16.94 -29.20
C SER A 524 -12.36 -15.83 -29.59
N ALA A 525 -12.75 -14.90 -30.47
CA ALA A 525 -11.95 -13.75 -30.83
C ALA A 525 -11.67 -12.84 -29.61
N ALA A 526 -12.66 -12.62 -28.75
CA ALA A 526 -12.45 -11.87 -27.51
C ALA A 526 -11.44 -12.55 -26.57
N MET A 527 -11.50 -13.88 -26.46
CA MET A 527 -10.53 -14.64 -25.65
C MET A 527 -9.13 -14.57 -26.21
N GLU A 528 -8.97 -14.68 -27.55
CA GLU A 528 -7.66 -14.57 -28.19
C GLU A 528 -7.02 -13.20 -27.96
N ILE A 529 -7.79 -12.11 -28.11
CA ILE A 529 -7.31 -10.76 -27.83
C ILE A 529 -6.84 -10.62 -26.38
N LEU A 530 -7.62 -11.14 -25.42
CA LEU A 530 -7.27 -11.06 -24.01
C LEU A 530 -6.00 -11.88 -23.65
N LYS A 531 -5.62 -12.86 -24.49
CA LYS A 531 -4.39 -13.65 -24.31
C LYS A 531 -3.16 -13.01 -24.91
N THR A 532 -3.30 -12.04 -25.79
CA THR A 532 -2.15 -11.38 -26.43
C THR A 532 -1.38 -10.54 -25.41
N SER A 533 -0.07 -10.39 -25.61
CA SER A 533 0.80 -9.66 -24.66
C SER A 533 0.41 -8.20 -24.46
N TYR A 534 -0.15 -7.55 -25.48
CA TYR A 534 -0.56 -6.15 -25.44
C TYR A 534 -1.89 -5.94 -24.72
N PHE A 535 -2.80 -6.89 -24.84
CA PHE A 535 -4.18 -6.76 -24.35
C PHE A 535 -4.46 -7.66 -23.13
N ALA A 536 -3.44 -8.37 -22.65
CA ALA A 536 -3.56 -9.17 -21.45
C ALA A 536 -4.02 -8.35 -20.26
N PRO A 537 -4.81 -8.93 -19.36
CA PRO A 537 -5.21 -8.30 -18.11
C PRO A 537 -4.03 -7.71 -17.36
N SER A 538 -4.20 -6.52 -16.81
CA SER A 538 -3.16 -5.80 -16.08
C SER A 538 -3.66 -5.35 -14.72
N ASP A 539 -2.79 -5.42 -13.73
CA ASP A 539 -3.10 -4.91 -12.39
C ASP A 539 -3.44 -3.42 -12.38
N ARG A 540 -2.89 -2.62 -13.31
CA ARG A 540 -3.16 -1.18 -13.41
C ARG A 540 -4.65 -0.89 -13.66
N GLU A 541 -5.34 -1.73 -14.40
CA GLU A 541 -6.77 -1.60 -14.74
C GLU A 541 -7.69 -2.34 -13.78
N THR A 542 -7.13 -3.14 -12.88
CA THR A 542 -7.90 -4.00 -11.97
C THR A 542 -8.44 -3.20 -10.80
N PHE A 543 -9.75 -3.19 -10.61
CA PHE A 543 -10.38 -2.72 -9.38
C PHE A 543 -10.15 -3.76 -8.27
N PRO A 544 -9.49 -3.42 -7.17
CA PRO A 544 -9.35 -4.33 -6.05
C PRO A 544 -10.73 -4.66 -5.44
N ALA A 545 -11.03 -5.92 -5.29
CA ALA A 545 -12.26 -6.39 -4.66
C ALA A 545 -11.99 -7.69 -3.90
N ASN A 546 -12.64 -7.90 -2.77
CA ASN A 546 -12.63 -9.19 -2.13
C ASN A 546 -13.61 -10.15 -2.83
N LEU A 547 -13.48 -11.44 -2.59
CA LEU A 547 -14.32 -12.45 -3.25
C LEU A 547 -15.81 -12.24 -3.00
N LYS A 548 -16.19 -11.73 -1.83
CA LYS A 548 -17.56 -11.41 -1.50
C LYS A 548 -18.13 -10.30 -2.40
N ILE A 549 -17.35 -9.26 -2.66
CA ILE A 549 -17.72 -8.18 -3.59
C ILE A 549 -17.88 -8.74 -5.00
N LEU A 550 -16.96 -9.61 -5.44
CA LEU A 550 -17.03 -10.24 -6.74
C LEU A 550 -18.31 -11.09 -6.85
N GLN A 551 -18.65 -11.87 -5.84
CA GLN A 551 -19.87 -12.64 -5.80
C GLN A 551 -21.13 -11.74 -5.81
N GLU A 552 -21.16 -10.67 -5.01
CA GLU A 552 -22.25 -9.70 -5.02
C GLU A 552 -22.43 -9.02 -6.40
N ILE A 553 -21.36 -8.81 -7.16
CA ILE A 553 -21.42 -8.29 -8.53
C ILE A 553 -22.05 -9.33 -9.47
N LEU A 554 -21.69 -10.59 -9.35
CA LEU A 554 -22.25 -11.68 -10.13
C LEU A 554 -23.75 -11.86 -9.83
N ASP A 555 -24.12 -11.93 -8.57
CA ASP A 555 -25.51 -12.07 -8.10
C ASP A 555 -26.39 -10.91 -8.56
N TYR A 556 -25.87 -9.67 -8.48
CA TYR A 556 -26.59 -8.48 -8.95
C TYR A 556 -26.92 -8.54 -10.44
N GLN A 557 -25.99 -9.01 -11.25
CA GLN A 557 -26.20 -9.11 -12.69
C GLN A 557 -27.27 -10.15 -13.02
N ASP A 558 -27.29 -11.26 -12.32
CA ASP A 558 -28.27 -12.32 -12.51
C ASP A 558 -29.68 -11.87 -12.10
N GLU A 559 -29.82 -11.18 -10.97
CA GLU A 559 -31.11 -10.66 -10.48
C GLU A 559 -31.72 -9.58 -11.39
N HIS A 560 -30.89 -8.77 -12.05
CA HIS A 560 -31.35 -7.65 -12.88
C HIS A 560 -31.42 -7.96 -14.38
N GLY A 561 -31.16 -9.20 -14.76
CA GLY A 561 -31.23 -9.66 -16.15
C GLY A 561 -30.15 -9.05 -17.06
N VAL A 562 -29.12 -8.48 -16.48
CA VAL A 562 -27.97 -7.92 -17.19
C VAL A 562 -26.93 -9.01 -17.30
N LYS A 563 -26.75 -9.57 -18.50
CA LYS A 563 -25.81 -10.67 -18.76
C LYS A 563 -24.66 -10.22 -19.67
N PRO A 564 -23.70 -9.42 -19.15
CA PRO A 564 -22.47 -9.19 -19.90
C PRO A 564 -21.70 -10.51 -20.00
N ARG A 565 -20.91 -10.68 -21.06
CA ARG A 565 -19.95 -11.77 -21.09
C ARG A 565 -18.96 -11.57 -19.95
N LYS A 566 -18.62 -12.66 -19.28
CA LYS A 566 -17.72 -12.65 -18.14
C LYS A 566 -16.58 -13.61 -18.46
N PHE A 567 -15.36 -13.16 -18.26
CA PHE A 567 -14.19 -14.01 -18.37
C PHE A 567 -13.50 -14.08 -17.01
N LEU A 568 -12.93 -15.23 -16.70
CA LEU A 568 -12.13 -15.43 -15.50
C LEU A 568 -10.66 -15.48 -15.90
N TYR A 569 -9.86 -14.59 -15.32
CA TYR A 569 -8.42 -14.68 -15.35
C TYR A 569 -7.92 -15.30 -14.05
N ARG A 570 -7.29 -16.47 -14.15
CA ARG A 570 -6.75 -17.25 -13.03
C ARG A 570 -5.37 -17.78 -13.38
N GLN A 571 -4.34 -17.43 -12.62
CA GLN A 571 -2.97 -17.96 -12.76
C GLN A 571 -2.37 -17.81 -14.18
N GLY A 572 -2.71 -16.76 -14.89
CA GLY A 572 -2.21 -16.52 -16.25
C GLY A 572 -3.10 -17.08 -17.37
N GLU A 573 -4.13 -17.82 -17.03
CA GLU A 573 -5.08 -18.41 -17.98
C GLU A 573 -6.40 -17.62 -18.00
N ILE A 574 -6.99 -17.49 -19.18
CA ILE A 574 -8.29 -16.87 -19.39
C ILE A 574 -9.29 -17.92 -19.83
N SER A 575 -10.40 -17.99 -19.13
CA SER A 575 -11.54 -18.87 -19.44
C SER A 575 -12.83 -18.07 -19.46
N LEU A 576 -13.84 -18.57 -20.18
CA LEU A 576 -15.19 -18.02 -20.13
C LEU A 576 -15.82 -18.41 -18.78
N TRP A 577 -16.33 -17.41 -18.04
CA TRP A 577 -17.13 -17.67 -16.85
C TRP A 577 -18.47 -18.29 -17.24
N GLN A 578 -18.80 -19.41 -16.66
CA GLN A 578 -20.09 -20.05 -16.82
C GLN A 578 -20.89 -19.85 -15.54
N ASP A 579 -22.02 -19.16 -15.64
CA ASP A 579 -22.96 -19.06 -14.53
C ASP A 579 -23.48 -20.47 -14.22
N ALA A 580 -23.53 -20.83 -12.95
CA ALA A 580 -23.99 -22.15 -12.54
C ALA A 580 -25.46 -22.36 -12.94
N ASP A 581 -25.72 -23.24 -13.90
CA ASP A 581 -27.05 -23.81 -14.05
C ASP A 581 -27.29 -24.71 -12.83
N HIS A 582 -28.44 -24.52 -12.18
CA HIS A 582 -28.86 -25.30 -11.03
C HIS A 582 -28.88 -26.81 -11.35
N GLY A 583 -27.72 -27.47 -11.11
CA GLY A 583 -27.64 -28.93 -11.26
C GLY A 583 -26.32 -29.48 -11.81
N ASP A 584 -25.37 -28.66 -12.22
CA ASP A 584 -24.10 -29.13 -12.75
C ASP A 584 -23.00 -29.15 -11.66
N GLU A 585 -22.33 -30.30 -11.48
CA GLU A 585 -21.22 -30.51 -10.52
C GLU A 585 -19.93 -29.73 -10.87
N ASN A 586 -19.89 -29.06 -12.04
CA ASN A 586 -18.76 -28.22 -12.50
C ASN A 586 -18.90 -26.74 -12.12
N ASN A 587 -19.39 -26.46 -10.95
CA ASN A 587 -19.59 -25.09 -10.46
C ASN A 587 -18.23 -24.35 -10.33
N GLN A 588 -17.97 -23.38 -11.19
CA GLN A 588 -16.79 -22.52 -11.06
C GLN A 588 -16.96 -21.65 -9.81
N SER A 589 -16.20 -21.93 -8.75
CA SER A 589 -16.12 -21.10 -7.57
C SER A 589 -14.98 -20.07 -7.72
N LEU A 590 -15.19 -18.86 -7.19
CA LEU A 590 -14.14 -17.85 -7.09
C LEU A 590 -13.07 -18.30 -6.09
N ALA A 591 -11.82 -18.05 -6.45
CA ALA A 591 -10.65 -18.34 -5.62
C ALA A 591 -9.81 -17.06 -5.37
N PRO A 592 -9.00 -17.02 -4.32
CA PRO A 592 -8.08 -15.91 -4.07
C PRO A 592 -7.17 -15.64 -5.28
N GLY A 593 -7.07 -14.37 -5.67
CA GLY A 593 -6.29 -13.95 -6.84
C GLY A 593 -7.04 -13.97 -8.17
N ASP A 594 -8.30 -14.41 -8.18
CA ASP A 594 -9.13 -14.37 -9.37
C ASP A 594 -9.45 -12.94 -9.80
N VAL A 595 -9.43 -12.71 -11.12
CA VAL A 595 -9.86 -11.45 -11.71
C VAL A 595 -11.00 -11.72 -12.69
N LEU A 596 -12.15 -11.13 -12.43
CA LEU A 596 -13.27 -11.14 -13.36
C LEU A 596 -13.09 -10.06 -14.41
N ILE A 597 -13.15 -10.43 -15.68
CA ILE A 597 -13.13 -9.49 -16.81
C ILE A 597 -14.55 -9.41 -17.35
N LEU A 598 -15.12 -8.23 -17.33
CA LEU A 598 -16.49 -7.96 -17.71
C LEU A 598 -16.52 -7.17 -19.00
N ASP A 599 -17.36 -7.62 -19.94
CA ASP A 599 -17.61 -6.98 -21.22
C ASP A 599 -18.74 -5.96 -21.04
N THR A 600 -18.36 -4.69 -21.06
CA THR A 600 -19.21 -3.50 -20.98
C THR A 600 -20.17 -3.30 -19.80
N GLY A 601 -20.34 -2.13 -19.58
CA GLY A 601 -21.24 -1.02 -19.21
C GLY A 601 -22.39 -1.28 -18.22
N SER A 602 -22.67 -2.45 -17.76
CA SER A 602 -23.83 -2.75 -16.93
C SER A 602 -23.52 -3.06 -15.47
N ILE A 603 -22.41 -2.56 -14.98
CA ILE A 603 -21.95 -2.84 -13.63
C ILE A 603 -22.17 -1.62 -12.75
N PRO A 604 -22.51 -1.82 -11.48
CA PRO A 604 -22.67 -0.74 -10.52
C PRO A 604 -21.32 -0.16 -10.12
N PHE A 605 -20.75 0.66 -10.98
CA PHE A 605 -19.62 1.50 -10.63
C PHE A 605 -20.10 2.92 -10.37
N THR A 606 -19.43 3.62 -9.47
CA THR A 606 -19.66 5.05 -9.33
C THR A 606 -18.98 5.81 -10.45
N ASN A 607 -19.47 7.03 -10.74
CA ASN A 607 -18.79 7.99 -11.62
C ASN A 607 -17.40 8.42 -11.12
N GLN A 608 -16.89 7.80 -10.07
CA GLN A 608 -15.59 8.06 -9.46
C GLN A 608 -14.60 6.90 -9.62
N GLY A 609 -14.90 5.92 -10.47
CA GLY A 609 -13.99 4.82 -10.75
C GLY A 609 -13.86 3.81 -9.61
N ILE A 610 -14.94 3.52 -8.89
CA ILE A 610 -14.93 2.65 -7.72
C ILE A 610 -16.00 1.58 -7.87
N ALA A 611 -15.60 0.33 -7.72
CA ALA A 611 -16.53 -0.78 -7.62
C ALA A 611 -17.34 -0.66 -6.31
N VAL A 612 -18.66 -0.70 -6.41
CA VAL A 612 -19.55 -0.66 -5.26
C VAL A 612 -20.43 -1.90 -5.22
N THR A 613 -20.73 -2.37 -4.04
CA THR A 613 -21.68 -3.46 -3.85
C THR A 613 -23.10 -2.97 -4.02
N GLN A 614 -24.04 -3.88 -4.27
CA GLN A 614 -25.46 -3.56 -4.35
C GLN A 614 -25.97 -2.80 -3.11
N ARG A 615 -25.44 -3.13 -1.92
CA ARG A 615 -25.80 -2.47 -0.66
C ARG A 615 -25.28 -1.04 -0.55
N GLU A 616 -24.26 -0.70 -1.32
CA GLU A 616 -23.64 0.62 -1.33
C GLU A 616 -24.26 1.56 -2.36
N LEU A 617 -25.12 1.03 -3.25
CA LEU A 617 -25.82 1.84 -4.24
C LEU A 617 -26.89 2.71 -3.58
N PRO A 618 -27.11 3.93 -4.07
CA PRO A 618 -28.23 4.75 -3.64
C PRO A 618 -29.56 4.03 -3.91
N SER A 619 -30.57 4.29 -3.10
CA SER A 619 -31.86 3.63 -3.15
C SER A 619 -32.49 3.68 -4.56
N LYS A 620 -33.20 2.65 -4.94
CA LYS A 620 -33.88 2.26 -6.21
C LYS A 620 -34.48 3.36 -7.13
N LYS A 621 -34.39 4.65 -6.78
CA LYS A 621 -34.97 5.76 -7.58
C LYS A 621 -33.98 6.45 -8.51
N GLU A 622 -32.68 6.25 -8.33
CA GLU A 622 -31.67 6.71 -9.29
C GLU A 622 -31.35 5.52 -10.19
N GLU A 623 -31.74 5.60 -11.45
CA GLU A 623 -31.32 4.66 -12.47
C GLU A 623 -29.82 4.56 -12.41
N LEU A 624 -29.32 3.35 -12.20
CA LEU A 624 -27.92 3.00 -12.31
C LEU A 624 -27.46 3.33 -13.72
N LYS A 625 -27.06 4.56 -13.93
CA LYS A 625 -26.40 4.91 -15.19
C LYS A 625 -25.13 4.11 -15.26
N ALA A 626 -25.04 3.25 -16.26
CA ALA A 626 -23.78 2.68 -16.68
C ALA A 626 -22.79 3.83 -16.79
N VAL A 627 -21.80 3.85 -15.93
CA VAL A 627 -20.78 4.88 -16.02
C VAL A 627 -19.78 4.39 -17.05
N PRO A 628 -19.54 5.15 -18.12
CA PRO A 628 -18.46 4.84 -19.02
C PRO A 628 -17.15 4.94 -18.22
N PHE A 629 -16.69 3.80 -17.77
CA PHE A 629 -15.33 3.67 -17.31
C PHE A 629 -14.39 3.92 -18.47
N LEU A 630 -13.16 4.28 -18.10
CA LEU A 630 -12.06 4.28 -19.03
C LEU A 630 -12.28 3.10 -19.96
N ASN A 631 -12.68 3.42 -21.16
CA ASN A 631 -12.90 2.48 -22.20
C ASN A 631 -11.71 1.51 -22.14
N GLY A 632 -11.94 0.21 -22.03
CA GLY A 632 -10.85 -0.77 -22.00
C GLY A 632 -9.94 -0.56 -23.20
N THR A 633 -10.51 -0.11 -24.34
CA THR A 633 -9.80 0.32 -25.53
C THR A 633 -8.86 1.50 -25.26
N LEU A 634 -9.29 2.50 -24.50
CA LEU A 634 -8.45 3.64 -24.14
C LEU A 634 -7.27 3.23 -23.27
N TYR A 635 -7.51 2.33 -22.32
CA TYR A 635 -6.46 1.79 -21.48
C TYR A 635 -5.44 0.96 -22.27
N VAL A 636 -5.92 0.08 -23.12
CA VAL A 636 -5.06 -0.70 -24.02
C VAL A 636 -4.20 0.22 -24.87
N TYR A 637 -4.81 1.26 -25.35
CA TYR A 637 -4.19 2.29 -26.15
C TYR A 637 -3.08 3.03 -25.38
N GLU A 638 -3.33 3.52 -24.18
CA GLU A 638 -2.31 4.14 -23.33
C GLU A 638 -1.16 3.18 -23.00
N LYS A 639 -1.48 1.89 -22.78
CA LYS A 639 -0.48 0.84 -22.53
C LYS A 639 0.46 0.63 -23.72
N CYS A 640 -0.04 0.87 -24.94
CA CYS A 640 0.71 0.71 -26.19
C CYS A 640 1.35 2.02 -26.68
N ALA A 641 0.98 3.18 -26.12
CA ALA A 641 1.46 4.48 -26.56
C ALA A 641 2.99 4.63 -26.49
N ASP A 642 3.61 4.04 -25.48
CA ASP A 642 5.07 4.03 -25.31
C ASP A 642 5.79 3.09 -26.31
N ARG A 643 5.03 2.28 -27.05
CA ARG A 643 5.52 1.27 -27.98
C ARG A 643 4.83 1.39 -29.33
N GLU A 644 4.79 2.59 -29.86
CA GLU A 644 4.11 2.92 -31.12
C GLU A 644 4.52 2.04 -32.29
N GLU A 645 5.80 1.68 -32.39
CA GLU A 645 6.31 0.81 -33.47
C GLU A 645 5.73 -0.61 -33.36
N ASP A 646 5.68 -1.18 -32.15
CA ASP A 646 5.13 -2.51 -31.91
C ASP A 646 3.64 -2.54 -32.21
N PHE A 647 2.92 -1.47 -31.85
CA PHE A 647 1.49 -1.35 -32.11
C PHE A 647 1.17 -1.27 -33.61
N ARG A 648 1.98 -0.54 -34.38
CA ARG A 648 1.89 -0.51 -35.84
C ARG A 648 2.16 -1.87 -36.48
N GLU A 649 3.23 -2.54 -36.03
CA GLU A 649 3.62 -3.84 -36.54
C GLU A 649 2.53 -4.88 -36.25
N TYR A 650 1.98 -4.88 -35.03
CA TYR A 650 0.93 -5.82 -34.62
C TYR A 650 -0.39 -5.64 -35.40
N LEU A 651 -0.85 -4.40 -35.57
CA LEU A 651 -2.09 -4.09 -36.29
C LEU A 651 -1.91 -3.82 -37.78
N GLY A 652 -0.69 -3.75 -38.26
CA GLY A 652 -0.41 -3.44 -39.67
C GLY A 652 -0.79 -2.01 -40.11
N LEU A 653 -0.84 -1.07 -39.16
CA LEU A 653 -1.30 0.30 -39.36
C LEU A 653 -0.18 1.23 -39.82
N SER A 654 -0.50 2.24 -40.65
CA SER A 654 0.40 3.33 -40.99
C SER A 654 0.59 4.32 -39.82
N PRO A 655 1.64 5.16 -39.83
CA PRO A 655 1.84 6.20 -38.82
C PRO A 655 0.66 7.17 -38.68
N GLU A 656 0.02 7.54 -39.79
CA GLU A 656 -1.14 8.42 -39.76
C GLU A 656 -2.37 7.73 -39.14
N GLU A 657 -2.55 6.46 -39.42
CA GLU A 657 -3.61 5.63 -38.84
C GLU A 657 -3.41 5.42 -37.36
N VAL A 658 -2.18 5.21 -36.92
CA VAL A 658 -1.84 5.15 -35.48
C VAL A 658 -2.11 6.50 -34.82
N ALA A 659 -1.72 7.63 -35.43
CA ALA A 659 -1.99 8.95 -34.90
C ALA A 659 -3.51 9.24 -34.76
N GLU A 660 -4.33 8.78 -35.70
CA GLU A 660 -5.80 8.89 -35.63
C GLU A 660 -6.38 8.02 -34.54
N LEU A 661 -5.82 6.84 -34.32
CA LEU A 661 -6.18 5.98 -33.18
C LEU A 661 -5.74 6.57 -31.84
N LEU A 662 -4.60 7.29 -31.81
CA LEU A 662 -4.08 7.99 -30.64
C LEU A 662 -4.86 9.27 -30.30
N ASP A 663 -5.72 9.76 -31.16
CA ASP A 663 -6.67 10.82 -30.80
C ASP A 663 -7.83 10.27 -29.95
N THR A 664 -7.55 10.11 -28.67
CA THR A 664 -8.43 9.47 -27.68
C THR A 664 -9.79 10.16 -27.48
N GLN A 665 -9.97 11.36 -28.05
CA GLN A 665 -11.25 12.07 -28.05
C GLN A 665 -12.12 11.78 -29.28
N SER A 666 -11.58 11.00 -30.21
CA SER A 666 -12.24 10.68 -31.46
C SER A 666 -13.10 9.39 -31.31
N ALA A 667 -14.41 9.54 -31.41
CA ALA A 667 -15.33 8.40 -31.48
C ALA A 667 -15.08 7.45 -32.67
N LYS A 668 -14.32 7.90 -33.67
CA LYS A 668 -13.87 7.10 -34.80
C LYS A 668 -12.69 6.21 -34.44
N GLY A 669 -11.74 6.71 -33.66
CA GLY A 669 -10.59 5.93 -33.18
C GLY A 669 -11.04 4.71 -32.38
N GLU A 670 -11.97 4.88 -31.44
CA GLU A 670 -12.50 3.78 -30.61
C GLU A 670 -13.16 2.66 -31.46
N LYS A 671 -13.99 3.04 -32.45
CA LYS A 671 -14.64 2.06 -33.31
C LYS A 671 -13.64 1.32 -34.21
N ARG A 672 -12.59 2.00 -34.64
CA ARG A 672 -11.57 1.42 -35.49
C ARG A 672 -10.70 0.43 -34.73
N ILE A 673 -10.26 0.76 -33.51
CA ILE A 673 -9.54 -0.18 -32.64
C ILE A 673 -10.35 -1.48 -32.45
N ALA A 674 -11.62 -1.38 -32.13
CA ALA A 674 -12.47 -2.55 -31.96
C ALA A 674 -12.56 -3.39 -33.24
N SER A 675 -12.64 -2.74 -34.42
CA SER A 675 -12.67 -3.42 -35.72
C SER A 675 -11.36 -4.14 -36.01
N GLU A 676 -10.24 -3.46 -35.88
CA GLU A 676 -8.92 -4.04 -36.17
C GLU A 676 -8.57 -5.18 -35.22
N LEU A 677 -8.89 -5.03 -33.91
CA LEU A 677 -8.74 -6.12 -32.94
C LEU A 677 -9.57 -7.35 -33.30
N THR A 678 -10.79 -7.15 -33.82
CA THR A 678 -11.64 -8.26 -34.26
C THR A 678 -11.02 -8.95 -35.45
N THR A 679 -10.55 -8.20 -36.43
CA THR A 679 -9.91 -8.73 -37.65
C THR A 679 -8.64 -9.50 -37.31
N ALA A 680 -7.76 -8.94 -36.46
CA ALA A 680 -6.53 -9.59 -36.04
C ALA A 680 -6.78 -10.91 -35.30
N ALA A 681 -7.82 -10.97 -34.46
CA ALA A 681 -8.21 -12.19 -33.74
C ALA A 681 -8.85 -13.25 -34.66
N GLU A 682 -9.61 -12.83 -35.69
CA GLU A 682 -10.21 -13.73 -36.69
C GLU A 682 -9.16 -14.33 -37.63
N ASP A 683 -8.14 -13.54 -37.97
CA ASP A 683 -7.03 -13.98 -38.82
C ASP A 683 -5.97 -14.82 -38.09
N GLY A 684 -6.10 -14.99 -36.77
CA GLY A 684 -5.18 -15.76 -35.95
C GLY A 684 -3.78 -15.19 -35.86
N GLN A 685 -3.63 -13.89 -36.03
CA GLN A 685 -2.37 -13.16 -35.84
C GLN A 685 -2.17 -12.90 -34.34
N GLU A 686 -1.01 -13.40 -33.77
CA GLU A 686 -0.58 -13.18 -32.38
C GLU A 686 -0.01 -11.78 -32.12
#